data_813b5455c45d3d516491f1360eb3864e
#
_entry.id   813b5455c45d3d516491f1360eb3864e
#
_cell.length_a   1.000
_cell.length_b   1.000
_cell.length_c   1.000
_cell.angle_alpha   90.00
_cell.angle_beta   90.00
_cell.angle_gamma   90.00
#
_symmetry.space_group_name_H-M   'P 1'
#
loop_
_entity.id
_entity.type
_entity.pdbx_description
1 polymer ?
#
loop_
_entity_poly.entity_id
_entity_poly.type
_entity_poly.pdbx_seq_one_letter_code
_entity_poly.pdbx_strand_id
1 'polypeptide(L)'
;MKKITLIILLSFISFSQAQHSVARDWNDMVLTAIRADFARPTVHARNLFHSSVLMYDAWVIFDSQAEAVFLGKNFGGYDCAFNGIATPANVDDARHEIISYAIYRLLNHRFENSPGGNDLLTQFDTLFTSYGYDPSFTSIDYSDDSYAALGNYLASEMIAFGLQDHSNEQFDYANAFYVPSNPPLILENYYETNPINPDRWQPLAFDVFIDQSGNEYPLDTPPFLSPEWGQVTPFCLSNEDLEILNSGFDCYVYNNPGPPVYIQDGIGIDDPFKWHFALVASWSSHLDPTDPTMIDISPATIGNYDLANYPETFEEYKTFYDFTNGGDASTGHTLNPKTGMPYAPQMVKRSDYARVLAEFWADGPESETPPGHWFTILNYVSDHPTLEKKIGGQGLVVSDLEWDVKSYLVLGGAMHDAAVNTWGIKGYYDYLRPISAIRYMAGNGQSSDENLPSYNVHGIPLIDGLIELINEEDPLRGDNDENVNRIKIKAWKGPDFIADPTTDVAGVDWIIGTHWWPYQRGTFVTPPFAGYLSGHSTFSRAAAEVLTRLTADPFFPDGMGTFDITQNDFLVFEVGPTENMTLQWATYRDASDQTSLSRIWGGIHPPIDDIKGRIIGDKIGNEAYDLAVEYFEGTLSTPTVNSDNDLTLYPVPFKDELRIKTSKNYTLELYSLDGKLVMSTVVQNAINTLQTSTLNPGMYILKFKDQSNTTTIIKKVIKY
;
A
#
# COMPACT_ATOMS: atom_id res chain seq x y z
N MET A 1 57.44 -51.38 -5.51
CA MET A 1 56.04 -50.90 -5.67
C MET A 1 55.60 -50.23 -4.38
N LYS A 2 55.69 -48.89 -4.28
CA LYS A 2 55.22 -48.12 -3.12
C LYS A 2 53.78 -47.70 -3.37
N LYS A 3 52.88 -48.11 -2.49
CA LYS A 3 51.47 -47.66 -2.48
C LYS A 3 51.47 -46.28 -1.81
N ILE A 4 51.09 -45.25 -2.55
CA ILE A 4 50.80 -43.89 -2.00
C ILE A 4 49.30 -43.90 -1.65
N THR A 5 48.98 -43.83 -0.38
CA THR A 5 47.63 -43.65 0.14
C THR A 5 47.33 -42.15 0.12
N LEU A 6 46.41 -41.76 -0.79
CA LEU A 6 45.90 -40.36 -0.87
C LEU A 6 44.81 -40.18 0.20
N ILE A 7 45.11 -39.41 1.22
CA ILE A 7 44.15 -38.97 2.25
C ILE A 7 43.41 -37.73 1.68
N ILE A 8 42.17 -37.91 1.24
CA ILE A 8 41.27 -36.81 0.88
C ILE A 8 40.75 -36.19 2.18
N LEU A 9 41.26 -35.01 2.54
CA LEU A 9 40.67 -34.17 3.59
C LEU A 9 39.41 -33.52 3.05
N LEU A 10 38.24 -34.09 3.37
CA LEU A 10 36.95 -33.40 3.17
C LEU A 10 36.85 -32.28 4.21
N SER A 11 37.19 -31.07 3.83
CA SER A 11 36.80 -29.91 4.56
C SER A 11 35.30 -29.69 4.39
N PHE A 12 34.51 -30.05 5.41
CA PHE A 12 33.16 -29.58 5.55
C PHE A 12 33.22 -28.06 5.76
N ILE A 13 32.98 -27.30 4.70
CA ILE A 13 32.58 -25.90 4.83
C ILE A 13 31.15 -25.96 5.31
N SER A 14 30.94 -25.86 6.62
CA SER A 14 29.65 -25.53 7.18
C SER A 14 29.33 -24.12 6.70
N PHE A 15 28.49 -23.99 5.70
CA PHE A 15 27.75 -22.75 5.52
C PHE A 15 26.89 -22.63 6.78
N SER A 16 27.28 -21.79 7.72
CA SER A 16 26.37 -21.26 8.70
C SER A 16 25.37 -20.43 7.89
N GLN A 17 24.21 -20.98 7.59
CA GLN A 17 23.08 -20.11 7.26
C GLN A 17 22.92 -19.20 8.47
N ALA A 18 22.99 -17.92 8.27
CA ALA A 18 22.61 -16.97 9.30
C ALA A 18 21.20 -17.36 9.73
N GLN A 19 21.03 -17.70 11.00
CA GLN A 19 19.71 -18.03 11.54
C GLN A 19 18.96 -16.71 11.62
N HIS A 20 17.89 -16.57 10.84
CA HIS A 20 17.02 -15.40 10.89
C HIS A 20 16.39 -15.26 12.28
N SER A 21 15.86 -14.07 12.58
CA SER A 21 15.08 -13.88 13.80
C SER A 21 13.73 -14.63 13.69
N VAL A 22 13.15 -14.98 14.83
CA VAL A 22 11.82 -15.57 14.87
C VAL A 22 10.76 -14.69 14.19
N ALA A 23 10.91 -13.35 14.29
CA ALA A 23 10.02 -12.41 13.60
C ALA A 23 10.14 -12.50 12.08
N ARG A 24 11.37 -12.70 11.56
CA ARG A 24 11.58 -12.90 10.12
C ARG A 24 11.00 -14.23 9.65
N ASP A 25 11.23 -15.31 10.36
CA ASP A 25 10.69 -16.62 9.99
C ASP A 25 9.15 -16.60 9.92
N TRP A 26 8.49 -15.96 10.89
CA TRP A 26 7.04 -15.78 10.86
C TRP A 26 6.56 -14.78 9.81
N ASN A 27 7.32 -13.74 9.51
CA ASN A 27 6.99 -12.84 8.40
C ASN A 27 7.02 -13.57 7.05
N ASP A 28 8.00 -14.43 6.84
CA ASP A 28 8.08 -15.27 5.64
C ASP A 28 6.87 -16.24 5.55
N MET A 29 6.33 -16.71 6.68
CA MET A 29 5.08 -17.48 6.71
C MET A 29 3.85 -16.60 6.37
N VAL A 30 3.80 -15.35 6.85
CA VAL A 30 2.73 -14.41 6.46
C VAL A 30 2.76 -14.16 4.95
N LEU A 31 3.93 -13.92 4.36
CA LEU A 31 4.10 -13.73 2.92
C LEU A 31 3.70 -14.98 2.13
N THR A 32 4.08 -16.16 2.62
CA THR A 32 3.68 -17.44 2.04
C THR A 32 2.16 -17.63 2.07
N ALA A 33 1.52 -17.24 3.17
CA ALA A 33 0.07 -17.30 3.30
C ALA A 33 -0.64 -16.34 2.32
N ILE A 34 -0.10 -15.13 2.13
CA ILE A 34 -0.61 -14.16 1.16
C ILE A 34 -0.56 -14.70 -0.27
N ARG A 35 0.54 -15.37 -0.66
CA ARG A 35 0.67 -15.97 -2.00
C ARG A 35 -0.37 -17.05 -2.27
N ALA A 36 -0.84 -17.74 -1.24
CA ALA A 36 -1.79 -18.84 -1.33
C ALA A 36 -3.25 -18.44 -0.98
N ASP A 37 -3.51 -17.15 -0.74
CA ASP A 37 -4.85 -16.61 -0.49
C ASP A 37 -5.45 -15.98 -1.76
N PHE A 38 -6.74 -15.60 -1.71
CA PHE A 38 -7.32 -14.71 -2.72
C PHE A 38 -6.61 -13.37 -2.74
N ALA A 39 -6.40 -12.80 -3.94
CA ALA A 39 -5.69 -11.53 -4.11
C ALA A 39 -6.49 -10.33 -3.60
N ARG A 40 -6.42 -10.06 -2.30
CA ARG A 40 -7.13 -8.99 -1.59
C ARG A 40 -6.14 -8.00 -0.95
N PRO A 41 -5.58 -7.03 -1.70
CA PRO A 41 -4.52 -6.14 -1.20
C PRO A 41 -4.83 -5.43 0.12
N THR A 42 -6.07 -5.03 0.33
CA THR A 42 -6.54 -4.39 1.56
C THR A 42 -6.48 -5.33 2.77
N VAL A 43 -6.97 -6.56 2.61
CA VAL A 43 -6.94 -7.60 3.64
C VAL A 43 -5.49 -8.00 3.95
N HIS A 44 -4.67 -8.14 2.93
CA HIS A 44 -3.25 -8.51 3.09
C HIS A 44 -2.44 -7.40 3.80
N ALA A 45 -2.68 -6.13 3.47
CA ALA A 45 -2.07 -5.00 4.19
C ALA A 45 -2.42 -5.03 5.68
N ARG A 46 -3.69 -5.28 6.00
CA ARG A 46 -4.17 -5.44 7.38
C ARG A 46 -3.56 -6.66 8.08
N ASN A 47 -3.45 -7.80 7.39
CA ASN A 47 -2.82 -9.01 7.96
C ASN A 47 -1.34 -8.78 8.28
N LEU A 48 -0.60 -8.12 7.40
CA LEU A 48 0.79 -7.72 7.62
C LEU A 48 0.91 -6.77 8.81
N PHE A 49 0.03 -5.76 8.92
CA PHE A 49 0.03 -4.83 10.05
C PHE A 49 -0.26 -5.51 11.37
N HIS A 50 -1.35 -6.29 11.47
CA HIS A 50 -1.72 -6.97 12.71
C HIS A 50 -0.66 -7.98 13.17
N SER A 51 -0.05 -8.72 12.23
CA SER A 51 1.08 -9.61 12.54
C SER A 51 2.28 -8.82 13.07
N SER A 52 2.59 -7.67 12.45
CA SER A 52 3.68 -6.80 12.87
C SER A 52 3.45 -6.21 14.26
N VAL A 53 2.20 -5.79 14.57
CA VAL A 53 1.82 -5.32 15.92
C VAL A 53 2.03 -6.42 16.96
N LEU A 54 1.58 -7.65 16.68
CA LEU A 54 1.77 -8.77 17.63
C LEU A 54 3.25 -9.08 17.88
N MET A 55 4.07 -9.08 16.83
CA MET A 55 5.52 -9.32 16.98
C MET A 55 6.20 -8.20 17.78
N TYR A 56 5.85 -6.95 17.50
CA TYR A 56 6.40 -5.79 18.19
C TYR A 56 5.92 -5.75 19.66
N ASP A 57 4.64 -5.94 19.94
CA ASP A 57 4.10 -5.92 21.29
C ASP A 57 4.66 -7.08 22.15
N ALA A 58 4.88 -8.26 21.57
CA ALA A 58 5.57 -9.36 22.25
C ALA A 58 7.03 -9.01 22.59
N TRP A 59 7.72 -8.28 21.70
CA TRP A 59 9.08 -7.85 21.94
C TRP A 59 9.17 -6.77 23.02
N VAL A 60 8.25 -5.78 23.01
CA VAL A 60 8.29 -4.59 23.87
C VAL A 60 8.01 -4.91 25.35
N ILE A 61 7.35 -6.02 25.68
CA ILE A 61 7.03 -6.43 27.07
C ILE A 61 8.26 -6.35 27.98
N PHE A 62 9.42 -6.69 27.46
CA PHE A 62 10.69 -6.72 28.19
C PHE A 62 11.64 -5.59 27.80
N ASP A 63 11.16 -4.57 27.09
CA ASP A 63 11.90 -3.36 26.83
C ASP A 63 11.59 -2.29 27.89
N SER A 64 12.59 -1.49 28.24
CA SER A 64 12.44 -0.49 29.32
C SER A 64 12.04 0.90 28.81
N GLN A 65 12.10 1.12 27.51
CA GLN A 65 11.88 2.41 26.87
C GLN A 65 10.66 2.40 25.95
N ALA A 66 10.57 1.40 25.09
CA ALA A 66 9.52 1.32 24.08
C ALA A 66 8.14 1.05 24.68
N GLU A 67 7.09 1.54 24.02
CA GLU A 67 5.68 1.33 24.39
C GLU A 67 4.98 0.38 23.42
N ALA A 68 4.05 -0.44 23.93
CA ALA A 68 3.21 -1.28 23.11
C ALA A 68 2.19 -0.47 22.30
N VAL A 69 1.83 -0.97 21.13
CA VAL A 69 0.78 -0.40 20.27
C VAL A 69 -0.60 -0.84 20.74
N PHE A 70 -0.76 -2.12 21.05
CA PHE A 70 -2.04 -2.75 21.32
C PHE A 70 -2.13 -3.31 22.74
N LEU A 71 -1.13 -4.05 23.20
CA LEU A 71 -1.13 -4.71 24.51
C LEU A 71 -1.12 -3.71 25.66
N GLY A 72 -2.14 -3.75 26.52
CA GLY A 72 -2.31 -2.81 27.64
C GLY A 72 -2.77 -1.41 27.21
N LYS A 73 -3.27 -1.24 25.98
CA LYS A 73 -3.68 0.03 25.39
C LYS A 73 -5.15 0.00 24.95
N ASN A 74 -5.70 1.19 24.70
CA ASN A 74 -6.90 1.36 23.90
C ASN A 74 -6.49 1.66 22.46
N PHE A 75 -6.78 0.77 21.54
CA PHE A 75 -6.49 0.94 20.12
C PHE A 75 -7.80 0.91 19.32
N GLY A 76 -8.09 1.97 18.58
CA GLY A 76 -9.31 2.06 17.77
C GLY A 76 -10.61 1.90 18.57
N GLY A 77 -10.61 2.21 19.88
CA GLY A 77 -11.75 2.01 20.79
C GLY A 77 -11.82 0.62 21.43
N TYR A 78 -10.91 -0.28 21.09
CA TYR A 78 -10.77 -1.59 21.73
C TYR A 78 -9.77 -1.57 22.89
N ASP A 79 -10.15 -2.04 24.05
CA ASP A 79 -9.30 -2.10 25.24
C ASP A 79 -8.67 -3.51 25.37
N CYS A 80 -7.36 -3.63 25.06
CA CYS A 80 -6.61 -4.86 25.29
C CYS A 80 -5.93 -4.80 26.66
N ALA A 81 -6.45 -5.55 27.64
CA ALA A 81 -5.90 -5.51 29.00
C ALA A 81 -4.55 -6.22 29.10
N PHE A 82 -3.65 -5.72 29.96
CA PHE A 82 -2.40 -6.39 30.30
C PHE A 82 -2.08 -6.22 31.77
N ASN A 83 -1.94 -7.33 32.49
CA ASN A 83 -1.70 -7.35 33.94
C ASN A 83 -0.21 -7.48 34.31
N GLY A 84 0.68 -7.43 33.31
CA GLY A 84 2.10 -7.69 33.49
C GLY A 84 2.43 -9.18 33.52
N ILE A 85 3.71 -9.49 33.35
CA ILE A 85 4.28 -10.85 33.45
C ILE A 85 5.68 -10.73 34.05
N ALA A 86 6.15 -11.77 34.74
CA ALA A 86 7.51 -11.75 35.31
C ALA A 86 8.58 -11.72 34.24
N THR A 87 9.65 -10.96 34.49
CA THR A 87 10.81 -10.93 33.59
C THR A 87 11.56 -12.25 33.66
N PRO A 88 11.76 -12.97 32.54
CA PRO A 88 12.45 -14.27 32.53
C PRO A 88 13.93 -14.16 32.74
N ALA A 89 14.56 -15.29 33.03
CA ALA A 89 16.02 -15.37 33.08
C ALA A 89 16.66 -15.19 31.68
N ASN A 90 15.97 -15.64 30.61
CA ASN A 90 16.33 -15.41 29.23
C ASN A 90 15.16 -14.69 28.51
N VAL A 91 15.37 -13.43 28.21
CA VAL A 91 14.36 -12.57 27.57
C VAL A 91 14.14 -12.97 26.11
N ASP A 92 15.19 -13.37 25.42
CA ASP A 92 15.10 -13.70 23.99
C ASP A 92 14.30 -15.01 23.78
N ASP A 93 14.46 -16.02 24.65
CA ASP A 93 13.64 -17.23 24.59
C ASP A 93 12.16 -16.93 24.85
N ALA A 94 11.85 -16.05 25.83
CA ALA A 94 10.47 -15.66 26.11
C ALA A 94 9.86 -14.87 24.96
N ARG A 95 10.57 -13.93 24.36
CA ARG A 95 10.15 -13.21 23.15
C ARG A 95 9.85 -14.17 22.01
N HIS A 96 10.75 -15.13 21.79
CA HIS A 96 10.61 -16.13 20.75
C HIS A 96 9.32 -16.97 20.96
N GLU A 97 9.05 -17.39 22.20
CA GLU A 97 7.87 -18.17 22.54
C GLU A 97 6.58 -17.34 22.35
N ILE A 98 6.52 -16.10 22.89
CA ILE A 98 5.34 -15.25 22.79
C ILE A 98 5.02 -14.94 21.31
N ILE A 99 6.01 -14.52 20.53
CA ILE A 99 5.86 -14.23 19.09
C ILE A 99 5.33 -15.45 18.36
N SER A 100 5.93 -16.63 18.59
CA SER A 100 5.55 -17.85 17.89
C SER A 100 4.11 -18.25 18.16
N TYR A 101 3.69 -18.28 19.44
CA TYR A 101 2.30 -18.59 19.80
C TYR A 101 1.31 -17.55 19.23
N ALA A 102 1.65 -16.25 19.31
CA ALA A 102 0.78 -15.19 18.82
C ALA A 102 0.56 -15.27 17.30
N ILE A 103 1.64 -15.37 16.53
CA ILE A 103 1.54 -15.38 15.07
C ILE A 103 0.94 -16.70 14.58
N TYR A 104 1.36 -17.84 15.13
CA TYR A 104 0.77 -19.13 14.78
C TYR A 104 -0.76 -19.14 14.93
N ARG A 105 -1.32 -18.62 16.04
CA ARG A 105 -2.78 -18.56 16.25
C ARG A 105 -3.46 -17.61 15.28
N LEU A 106 -2.88 -16.43 15.05
CA LEU A 106 -3.43 -15.44 14.14
C LEU A 106 -3.48 -15.97 12.70
N LEU A 107 -2.41 -16.60 12.22
CA LEU A 107 -2.35 -17.14 10.86
C LEU A 107 -3.31 -18.32 10.67
N ASN A 108 -3.40 -19.22 11.63
CA ASN A 108 -4.39 -20.31 11.59
C ASN A 108 -5.80 -19.74 11.44
N HIS A 109 -6.19 -18.74 12.24
CA HIS A 109 -7.52 -18.14 12.18
C HIS A 109 -7.80 -17.47 10.81
N ARG A 110 -6.82 -16.74 10.26
CA ARG A 110 -7.07 -15.92 9.08
C ARG A 110 -6.96 -16.65 7.75
N PHE A 111 -6.18 -17.72 7.69
CA PHE A 111 -5.89 -18.42 6.44
C PHE A 111 -6.45 -19.85 6.36
N GLU A 112 -7.19 -20.32 7.39
CA GLU A 112 -7.79 -21.66 7.37
C GLU A 112 -8.77 -21.87 6.19
N ASN A 113 -9.42 -20.81 5.72
CA ASN A 113 -10.40 -20.82 4.64
C ASN A 113 -9.82 -20.31 3.30
N SER A 114 -8.53 -20.00 3.24
CA SER A 114 -7.86 -19.62 1.98
C SER A 114 -7.83 -20.79 0.98
N PRO A 115 -7.73 -20.52 -0.33
CA PRO A 115 -7.61 -21.58 -1.33
C PRO A 115 -6.47 -22.57 -1.03
N GLY A 116 -5.32 -22.08 -0.55
CA GLY A 116 -4.19 -22.89 -0.09
C GLY A 116 -4.24 -23.32 1.38
N GLY A 117 -5.37 -23.11 2.09
CA GLY A 117 -5.44 -23.20 3.55
C GLY A 117 -4.90 -24.48 4.15
N ASN A 118 -5.24 -25.67 3.61
CA ASN A 118 -4.77 -26.94 4.17
C ASN A 118 -3.23 -27.10 4.15
N ASP A 119 -2.60 -26.66 3.06
CA ASP A 119 -1.14 -26.71 2.91
C ASP A 119 -0.47 -25.66 3.82
N LEU A 120 -1.08 -24.48 3.95
CA LEU A 120 -0.63 -23.41 4.83
C LEU A 120 -0.64 -23.86 6.28
N LEU A 121 -1.75 -24.40 6.79
CA LEU A 121 -1.85 -24.91 8.16
C LEU A 121 -0.77 -25.94 8.45
N THR A 122 -0.47 -26.81 7.49
CA THR A 122 0.62 -27.81 7.61
C THR A 122 1.99 -27.13 7.70
N GLN A 123 2.22 -26.07 6.95
CA GLN A 123 3.48 -25.31 6.98
C GLN A 123 3.63 -24.56 8.32
N PHE A 124 2.56 -23.94 8.80
CA PHE A 124 2.55 -23.27 10.12
C PHE A 124 2.85 -24.27 11.25
N ASP A 125 2.20 -25.44 11.24
CA ASP A 125 2.47 -26.53 12.20
C ASP A 125 3.93 -27.00 12.12
N THR A 126 4.47 -27.11 10.92
CA THR A 126 5.85 -27.55 10.70
C THR A 126 6.84 -26.55 11.30
N LEU A 127 6.68 -25.27 11.03
CA LEU A 127 7.55 -24.24 11.60
C LEU A 127 7.41 -24.20 13.12
N PHE A 128 6.20 -24.16 13.64
CA PHE A 128 5.89 -24.05 15.06
C PHE A 128 6.47 -25.23 15.87
N THR A 129 6.27 -26.47 15.38
CA THR A 129 6.80 -27.68 16.03
C THR A 129 8.30 -27.84 15.87
N SER A 130 8.91 -27.27 14.81
CA SER A 130 10.37 -27.24 14.67
C SER A 130 11.07 -26.46 15.78
N TYR A 131 10.39 -25.48 16.35
CA TYR A 131 10.84 -24.75 17.54
C TYR A 131 10.64 -25.51 18.86
N GLY A 132 9.96 -26.66 18.81
CA GLY A 132 9.66 -27.48 19.98
C GLY A 132 8.38 -27.06 20.73
N TYR A 133 7.53 -26.23 20.12
CA TYR A 133 6.28 -25.77 20.71
C TYR A 133 5.13 -26.77 20.47
N ASP A 134 4.14 -26.76 21.37
CA ASP A 134 2.98 -27.65 21.36
C ASP A 134 1.75 -26.94 20.74
N PRO A 135 1.31 -27.31 19.52
CA PRO A 135 0.11 -26.74 18.90
C PRO A 135 -1.18 -26.96 19.73
N SER A 136 -1.22 -27.98 20.55
CA SER A 136 -2.39 -28.31 21.39
C SER A 136 -2.51 -27.43 22.65
N PHE A 137 -1.47 -26.67 23.03
CA PHE A 137 -1.50 -25.76 24.16
C PHE A 137 -2.24 -24.46 23.79
N THR A 138 -3.48 -24.31 24.24
CA THR A 138 -4.39 -23.21 23.87
C THR A 138 -4.78 -22.29 25.03
N SER A 139 -4.20 -22.47 26.22
CA SER A 139 -4.50 -21.60 27.37
C SER A 139 -4.14 -20.14 27.05
N ILE A 140 -5.02 -19.21 27.44
CA ILE A 140 -4.80 -17.77 27.44
C ILE A 140 -4.55 -17.20 28.85
N ASP A 141 -4.57 -18.05 29.87
CA ASP A 141 -4.29 -17.65 31.25
C ASP A 141 -2.79 -17.65 31.51
N TYR A 142 -2.21 -16.45 31.53
CA TYR A 142 -0.79 -16.21 31.78
C TYR A 142 -0.50 -15.77 33.24
N SER A 143 -1.45 -15.95 34.16
CA SER A 143 -1.32 -15.54 35.58
C SER A 143 -0.21 -16.28 36.32
N ASP A 144 0.25 -17.42 35.80
CA ASP A 144 1.37 -18.24 36.30
C ASP A 144 2.70 -17.98 35.55
N ASP A 145 2.82 -16.82 34.87
CA ASP A 145 3.97 -16.41 34.09
C ASP A 145 4.25 -17.29 32.85
N SER A 146 3.20 -17.89 32.24
CA SER A 146 3.34 -18.65 30.99
C SER A 146 3.46 -17.76 29.75
N TYR A 147 4.61 -17.78 29.08
CA TYR A 147 4.85 -17.00 27.85
C TYR A 147 4.03 -17.53 26.68
N ALA A 148 3.86 -18.87 26.57
CA ALA A 148 2.97 -19.50 25.60
C ALA A 148 1.51 -19.02 25.77
N ALA A 149 1.02 -18.97 27.02
CA ALA A 149 -0.33 -18.48 27.28
C ALA A 149 -0.49 -16.99 26.95
N LEU A 150 0.53 -16.18 27.21
CA LEU A 150 0.53 -14.77 26.82
C LEU A 150 0.50 -14.60 25.30
N GLY A 151 1.25 -15.41 24.54
CA GLY A 151 1.18 -15.43 23.07
C GLY A 151 -0.21 -15.79 22.55
N ASN A 152 -0.83 -16.83 23.10
CA ASN A 152 -2.22 -17.20 22.79
C ASN A 152 -3.21 -16.07 23.17
N TYR A 153 -3.01 -15.39 24.31
CA TYR A 153 -3.83 -14.25 24.72
C TYR A 153 -3.73 -13.09 23.73
N LEU A 154 -2.51 -12.69 23.35
CA LEU A 154 -2.27 -11.64 22.36
C LEU A 154 -2.99 -11.92 21.03
N ALA A 155 -2.90 -13.15 20.53
CA ALA A 155 -3.61 -13.55 19.33
C ALA A 155 -5.13 -13.47 19.51
N SER A 156 -5.67 -13.95 20.65
CA SER A 156 -7.11 -13.91 20.91
C SER A 156 -7.66 -12.50 20.96
N GLU A 157 -6.92 -11.56 21.55
CA GLU A 157 -7.31 -10.15 21.62
C GLU A 157 -7.23 -9.48 20.22
N MET A 158 -6.18 -9.77 19.43
CA MET A 158 -6.06 -9.25 18.07
C MET A 158 -7.16 -9.79 17.15
N ILE A 159 -7.54 -11.06 17.28
CA ILE A 159 -8.67 -11.63 16.54
C ILE A 159 -9.97 -10.95 16.96
N ALA A 160 -10.20 -10.77 18.28
CA ALA A 160 -11.39 -10.10 18.79
C ALA A 160 -11.48 -8.63 18.36
N PHE A 161 -10.35 -7.92 18.31
CA PHE A 161 -10.25 -6.58 17.72
C PHE A 161 -10.60 -6.62 16.22
N GLY A 162 -10.00 -7.53 15.47
CA GLY A 162 -10.20 -7.65 14.01
C GLY A 162 -11.66 -7.93 13.62
N LEU A 163 -12.43 -8.60 14.46
CA LEU A 163 -13.86 -8.84 14.22
C LEU A 163 -14.72 -7.55 14.38
N GLN A 164 -14.14 -6.44 14.85
CA GLN A 164 -14.86 -5.17 15.08
C GLN A 164 -14.10 -3.91 14.63
N ASP A 165 -13.00 -4.05 13.90
CA ASP A 165 -12.19 -2.96 13.36
C ASP A 165 -12.77 -2.33 12.07
N HIS A 166 -14.01 -2.67 11.73
CA HIS A 166 -14.76 -2.25 10.54
C HIS A 166 -14.30 -2.86 9.21
N SER A 167 -13.40 -3.85 9.22
CA SER A 167 -13.02 -4.59 8.01
C SER A 167 -14.09 -5.57 7.52
N ASN A 168 -15.07 -5.86 8.36
CA ASN A 168 -16.11 -6.87 8.12
C ASN A 168 -15.58 -8.32 8.01
N GLU A 169 -14.48 -8.62 8.74
CA GLU A 169 -13.83 -9.95 8.75
C GLU A 169 -14.81 -11.08 9.07
N GLN A 170 -15.75 -10.87 10.02
CA GLN A 170 -16.75 -11.87 10.41
C GLN A 170 -17.67 -12.32 9.26
N PHE A 171 -17.76 -11.58 8.16
CA PHE A 171 -18.53 -11.89 6.97
C PHE A 171 -17.62 -12.01 5.72
N ASP A 172 -16.40 -12.46 5.90
CA ASP A 172 -15.38 -12.61 4.85
C ASP A 172 -15.20 -11.34 4.01
N TYR A 173 -15.13 -10.19 4.70
CA TYR A 173 -14.91 -8.87 4.10
C TYR A 173 -15.95 -8.44 3.06
N ALA A 174 -17.17 -9.01 3.11
CA ALA A 174 -18.24 -8.69 2.19
C ALA A 174 -18.67 -7.22 2.28
N ASN A 175 -19.05 -6.63 1.14
CA ASN A 175 -19.58 -5.27 1.08
C ASN A 175 -20.92 -5.19 1.81
N ALA A 176 -21.12 -4.14 2.61
CA ALA A 176 -22.36 -3.92 3.35
C ALA A 176 -23.32 -2.96 2.65
N PHE A 177 -22.81 -1.94 1.95
CA PHE A 177 -23.62 -0.83 1.42
C PHE A 177 -23.39 -0.56 -0.07
N TYR A 178 -22.19 -0.78 -0.57
CA TYR A 178 -21.82 -0.42 -1.94
C TYR A 178 -22.56 -1.24 -2.98
N VAL A 179 -23.10 -0.54 -4.00
CA VAL A 179 -23.71 -1.13 -5.20
C VAL A 179 -23.19 -0.41 -6.44
N PRO A 180 -22.66 -1.11 -7.46
CA PRO A 180 -22.17 -0.47 -8.67
C PRO A 180 -23.28 0.26 -9.42
N SER A 181 -22.97 1.46 -9.92
CA SER A 181 -23.91 2.28 -10.69
C SER A 181 -24.06 1.84 -12.14
N ASN A 182 -23.07 1.11 -12.66
CA ASN A 182 -23.07 0.60 -14.03
C ASN A 182 -23.39 -0.90 -14.08
N PRO A 183 -24.09 -1.38 -15.13
CA PRO A 183 -24.19 -2.81 -15.42
C PRO A 183 -22.80 -3.35 -15.81
N PRO A 184 -22.56 -4.66 -15.63
CA PRO A 184 -21.30 -5.27 -16.03
C PRO A 184 -21.00 -5.08 -17.53
N LEU A 185 -19.72 -4.76 -17.84
CA LEU A 185 -19.21 -4.83 -19.21
C LEU A 185 -18.99 -6.30 -19.56
N ILE A 186 -19.73 -6.81 -20.53
CA ILE A 186 -19.47 -8.12 -21.12
C ILE A 186 -18.26 -7.97 -22.04
N LEU A 187 -17.15 -8.58 -21.65
CA LEU A 187 -15.83 -8.33 -22.27
C LEU A 187 -15.80 -8.63 -23.76
N GLU A 188 -16.53 -9.66 -24.22
CA GLU A 188 -16.60 -10.10 -25.61
C GLU A 188 -17.69 -9.39 -26.42
N ASN A 189 -18.53 -8.57 -25.77
CA ASN A 189 -19.52 -7.76 -26.45
C ASN A 189 -18.96 -6.40 -26.86
N TYR A 190 -18.25 -6.36 -27.97
CA TYR A 190 -17.58 -5.17 -28.49
C TYR A 190 -18.51 -4.07 -29.04
N TYR A 191 -19.80 -4.29 -29.05
CA TYR A 191 -20.81 -3.36 -29.62
C TYR A 191 -21.61 -2.62 -28.53
N GLU A 192 -21.68 -3.15 -27.32
CA GLU A 192 -22.42 -2.57 -26.20
C GLU A 192 -21.45 -2.08 -25.11
N THR A 193 -20.75 -0.99 -25.40
CA THR A 193 -19.70 -0.43 -24.52
C THR A 193 -20.18 0.75 -23.69
N ASN A 194 -21.46 1.12 -23.76
CA ASN A 194 -21.98 2.34 -23.14
C ASN A 194 -22.38 2.10 -21.68
N PRO A 195 -21.57 2.54 -20.69
CA PRO A 195 -21.98 2.59 -19.30
C PRO A 195 -23.13 3.60 -19.11
N ILE A 196 -23.98 3.40 -18.10
CA ILE A 196 -25.02 4.35 -17.70
C ILE A 196 -24.37 5.65 -17.21
N ASN A 197 -23.29 5.52 -16.44
CA ASN A 197 -22.48 6.65 -15.99
C ASN A 197 -21.02 6.43 -16.43
N PRO A 198 -20.55 7.15 -17.46
CA PRO A 198 -19.21 6.95 -18.02
C PRO A 198 -18.07 7.43 -17.13
N ASP A 199 -18.36 8.09 -16.02
CA ASP A 199 -17.35 8.52 -15.04
C ASP A 199 -17.20 7.54 -13.88
N ARG A 200 -18.04 6.49 -13.80
CA ARG A 200 -18.09 5.56 -12.68
C ARG A 200 -17.56 4.18 -13.07
N TRP A 201 -17.06 3.49 -12.06
CA TRP A 201 -16.57 2.12 -12.23
C TRP A 201 -17.63 1.19 -12.80
N GLN A 202 -17.19 0.30 -13.69
CA GLN A 202 -18.02 -0.70 -14.34
C GLN A 202 -17.47 -2.08 -13.99
N PRO A 203 -18.26 -2.97 -13.36
CA PRO A 203 -17.91 -4.36 -13.18
C PRO A 203 -17.59 -5.02 -14.54
N LEU A 204 -16.73 -6.03 -14.54
CA LEU A 204 -16.45 -6.82 -15.74
C LEU A 204 -17.11 -8.19 -15.59
N ALA A 205 -17.78 -8.66 -16.65
CA ALA A 205 -18.31 -10.02 -16.75
C ALA A 205 -17.34 -10.87 -17.56
N PHE A 206 -16.86 -11.95 -16.96
CA PHE A 206 -15.93 -12.92 -17.52
C PHE A 206 -16.66 -14.22 -17.85
N ASP A 207 -16.08 -15.06 -18.69
CA ASP A 207 -16.47 -16.46 -18.77
C ASP A 207 -16.01 -17.25 -17.55
N VAL A 208 -14.79 -16.96 -17.10
CA VAL A 208 -14.18 -17.43 -15.85
C VAL A 208 -13.31 -16.34 -15.30
N PHE A 209 -13.52 -15.95 -14.04
CA PHE A 209 -12.64 -15.02 -13.34
C PHE A 209 -11.61 -15.80 -12.50
N ILE A 210 -10.34 -15.60 -12.83
CA ILE A 210 -9.19 -16.09 -12.05
C ILE A 210 -8.48 -14.87 -11.50
N ASP A 211 -8.37 -14.77 -10.19
CA ASP A 211 -7.77 -13.62 -9.53
C ASP A 211 -6.25 -13.48 -9.80
N GLN A 212 -5.64 -12.46 -9.24
CA GLN A 212 -4.23 -12.14 -9.45
C GLN A 212 -3.31 -13.23 -8.90
N SER A 213 -3.69 -13.89 -7.80
CA SER A 213 -2.96 -15.03 -7.21
C SER A 213 -3.18 -16.35 -7.96
N GLY A 214 -4.00 -16.38 -9.01
CA GLY A 214 -4.27 -17.57 -9.82
C GLY A 214 -5.41 -18.44 -9.32
N ASN A 215 -6.20 -17.95 -8.36
CA ASN A 215 -7.35 -18.68 -7.82
C ASN A 215 -8.62 -18.41 -8.63
N GLU A 216 -9.33 -19.47 -9.01
CA GLU A 216 -10.66 -19.33 -9.60
C GLU A 216 -11.65 -18.80 -8.56
N TYR A 217 -12.31 -17.71 -8.91
CA TYR A 217 -13.29 -17.06 -8.03
C TYR A 217 -14.69 -17.61 -8.30
N PRO A 218 -15.54 -17.75 -7.27
CA PRO A 218 -16.87 -18.38 -7.43
C PRO A 218 -17.85 -17.60 -8.31
N LEU A 219 -17.55 -16.35 -8.68
CA LEU A 219 -18.41 -15.47 -9.44
C LEU A 219 -17.70 -14.97 -10.71
N ASP A 220 -18.34 -15.13 -11.85
CA ASP A 220 -17.85 -14.63 -13.14
C ASP A 220 -17.85 -13.10 -13.25
N THR A 221 -18.60 -12.44 -12.39
CA THR A 221 -18.58 -10.97 -12.22
C THR A 221 -18.14 -10.68 -10.79
N PRO A 222 -16.84 -10.48 -10.53
CA PRO A 222 -16.37 -10.22 -9.18
C PRO A 222 -16.95 -8.90 -8.65
N PRO A 223 -17.38 -8.86 -7.38
CA PRO A 223 -17.85 -7.63 -6.76
C PRO A 223 -16.70 -6.62 -6.61
N PHE A 224 -17.02 -5.36 -6.38
CA PHE A 224 -16.03 -4.37 -5.98
C PHE A 224 -15.35 -4.82 -4.70
N LEU A 225 -14.02 -4.94 -4.72
CA LEU A 225 -13.24 -5.36 -3.56
C LEU A 225 -13.06 -4.19 -2.59
N SER A 226 -13.59 -4.32 -1.37
CA SER A 226 -13.35 -3.41 -0.23
C SER A 226 -13.75 -1.93 -0.46
N PRO A 227 -14.91 -1.59 -1.04
CA PRO A 227 -15.29 -0.19 -1.29
C PRO A 227 -15.51 0.64 -0.02
N GLU A 228 -15.64 -0.01 1.13
CA GLU A 228 -15.94 0.61 2.44
C GLU A 228 -14.71 0.61 3.37
N TRP A 229 -13.52 0.27 2.83
CA TRP A 229 -12.30 0.07 3.62
C TRP A 229 -11.77 1.32 4.32
N GLY A 230 -12.20 2.52 3.89
CA GLY A 230 -11.89 3.76 4.58
C GLY A 230 -12.38 3.82 6.04
N GLN A 231 -13.32 2.93 6.42
CA GLN A 231 -13.83 2.84 7.80
C GLN A 231 -12.95 2.00 8.73
N VAL A 232 -12.00 1.21 8.17
CA VAL A 232 -11.13 0.34 8.96
C VAL A 232 -10.23 1.18 9.86
N THR A 233 -10.07 0.75 11.10
CA THR A 233 -9.26 1.46 12.10
C THR A 233 -7.82 1.64 11.64
N PRO A 234 -7.34 2.88 11.42
CA PRO A 234 -5.99 3.13 10.91
C PRO A 234 -4.92 3.07 11.99
N PHE A 235 -3.64 3.11 11.56
CA PHE A 235 -2.46 3.22 12.42
C PHE A 235 -2.10 4.68 12.71
N CYS A 236 -1.75 5.48 11.68
CA CYS A 236 -1.30 6.86 11.82
C CYS A 236 -2.27 7.91 11.24
N LEU A 237 -3.23 7.51 10.38
CA LEU A 237 -4.17 8.45 9.80
C LEU A 237 -5.01 9.13 10.89
N SER A 238 -5.10 10.45 10.84
CA SER A 238 -5.73 11.27 11.87
C SER A 238 -7.14 11.71 11.48
N ASN A 239 -7.96 12.04 12.48
CA ASN A 239 -9.28 12.66 12.26
C ASN A 239 -9.18 14.06 11.64
N GLU A 240 -8.01 14.69 11.62
CA GLU A 240 -7.80 16.00 10.99
C GLU A 240 -7.77 15.89 9.48
N ASP A 241 -7.35 14.71 8.97
CA ASP A 241 -7.30 14.41 7.54
C ASP A 241 -8.56 13.69 7.02
N LEU A 242 -9.52 13.39 7.89
CA LEU A 242 -10.72 12.63 7.57
C LEU A 242 -11.86 13.54 7.11
N GLU A 243 -12.40 13.27 5.93
CA GLU A 243 -13.70 13.75 5.48
C GLU A 243 -14.70 12.58 5.44
N ILE A 244 -15.88 12.76 6.05
CA ILE A 244 -16.99 11.82 5.91
C ILE A 244 -17.91 12.33 4.81
N LEU A 245 -17.87 11.67 3.66
CA LEU A 245 -18.59 12.05 2.46
C LEU A 245 -19.71 11.04 2.17
N ASN A 246 -20.79 11.46 1.53
CA ASN A 246 -21.92 10.58 1.25
C ASN A 246 -22.03 10.24 -0.25
N SER A 247 -21.99 8.95 -0.56
CA SER A 247 -22.19 8.39 -1.90
C SER A 247 -23.27 7.28 -1.87
N GLY A 248 -24.38 7.54 -1.17
CA GLY A 248 -25.40 6.54 -0.86
C GLY A 248 -25.17 5.84 0.48
N PHE A 249 -23.97 5.90 1.00
CA PHE A 249 -23.53 5.51 2.34
C PHE A 249 -22.39 6.46 2.78
N ASP A 250 -22.01 6.42 4.06
CA ASP A 250 -20.94 7.25 4.59
C ASP A 250 -19.57 6.67 4.21
N CYS A 251 -18.87 7.37 3.32
CA CYS A 251 -17.52 7.06 2.89
C CYS A 251 -16.52 7.85 3.74
N TYR A 252 -15.60 7.14 4.38
CA TYR A 252 -14.48 7.73 5.14
C TYR A 252 -13.32 7.95 4.19
N VAL A 253 -12.97 9.22 3.95
CA VAL A 253 -11.98 9.62 2.96
C VAL A 253 -10.88 10.42 3.66
N TYR A 254 -9.74 9.79 3.88
CA TYR A 254 -8.55 10.47 4.41
C TYR A 254 -7.77 11.13 3.27
N ASN A 255 -7.11 12.25 3.58
CA ASN A 255 -6.22 12.96 2.64
C ASN A 255 -6.85 13.18 1.26
N ASN A 256 -8.10 13.64 1.23
CA ASN A 256 -8.87 13.78 0.00
C ASN A 256 -8.13 14.64 -1.06
N PRO A 257 -7.68 14.05 -2.21
CA PRO A 257 -6.94 14.78 -3.23
C PRO A 257 -7.82 15.62 -4.16
N GLY A 258 -9.13 15.68 -3.88
CA GLY A 258 -10.15 16.21 -4.80
C GLY A 258 -10.55 15.22 -5.91
N PRO A 259 -11.52 15.58 -6.73
CA PRO A 259 -12.06 14.69 -7.77
C PRO A 259 -11.04 14.41 -8.88
N PRO A 260 -11.12 13.22 -9.53
CA PRO A 260 -10.44 12.98 -10.78
C PRO A 260 -11.02 13.86 -11.90
N VAL A 261 -10.41 13.83 -13.07
CA VAL A 261 -10.95 14.49 -14.26
C VAL A 261 -12.10 13.65 -14.83
N TYR A 262 -13.26 14.26 -14.99
CA TYR A 262 -14.44 13.62 -15.56
C TYR A 262 -14.59 13.95 -17.05
N ILE A 263 -15.37 13.13 -17.78
CA ILE A 263 -15.64 13.37 -19.18
C ILE A 263 -16.39 14.70 -19.38
N GLN A 264 -15.94 15.49 -20.33
CA GLN A 264 -16.52 16.79 -20.68
C GLN A 264 -16.66 16.93 -22.20
N ASP A 265 -17.35 17.99 -22.63
CA ASP A 265 -17.55 18.32 -24.04
C ASP A 265 -16.31 19.00 -24.68
N GLY A 266 -15.11 18.68 -24.20
CA GLY A 266 -13.85 19.19 -24.72
C GLY A 266 -13.50 18.63 -26.10
N ILE A 267 -12.59 19.29 -26.82
CA ILE A 267 -12.22 18.93 -28.20
C ILE A 267 -10.86 18.23 -28.22
N GLY A 268 -10.85 17.01 -28.75
CA GLY A 268 -9.63 16.28 -29.09
C GLY A 268 -8.70 16.04 -27.89
N ILE A 269 -7.40 16.09 -28.17
CA ILE A 269 -6.34 15.78 -27.21
C ILE A 269 -6.11 16.88 -26.14
N ASP A 270 -6.69 18.07 -26.31
CA ASP A 270 -6.60 19.16 -25.33
C ASP A 270 -7.63 19.04 -24.19
N ASP A 271 -8.53 18.07 -24.26
CA ASP A 271 -9.40 17.69 -23.14
C ASP A 271 -8.63 16.80 -22.15
N PRO A 272 -8.56 17.15 -20.84
CA PRO A 272 -7.79 16.39 -19.86
C PRO A 272 -8.21 14.92 -19.75
N PHE A 273 -9.52 14.63 -19.68
CA PHE A 273 -10.02 13.24 -19.58
C PHE A 273 -9.54 12.42 -20.80
N LYS A 274 -9.73 12.97 -22.00
CA LYS A 274 -9.39 12.27 -23.24
C LYS A 274 -7.88 12.07 -23.37
N TRP A 275 -7.08 13.04 -22.97
CA TRP A 275 -5.62 12.93 -23.01
C TRP A 275 -5.12 11.79 -22.12
N HIS A 276 -5.63 11.70 -20.87
CA HIS A 276 -5.20 10.68 -19.93
C HIS A 276 -5.45 9.26 -20.45
N PHE A 277 -6.60 9.01 -21.04
CA PHE A 277 -6.94 7.68 -21.55
C PHE A 277 -6.38 7.41 -22.96
N ALA A 278 -6.22 8.44 -23.79
CA ALA A 278 -5.54 8.31 -25.07
C ALA A 278 -4.04 7.99 -24.91
N LEU A 279 -3.38 8.51 -23.87
CA LEU A 279 -2.01 8.14 -23.54
C LEU A 279 -1.92 6.64 -23.23
N VAL A 280 -2.81 6.11 -22.39
CA VAL A 280 -2.84 4.66 -22.08
C VAL A 280 -3.07 3.83 -23.33
N ALA A 281 -4.03 4.23 -24.17
CA ALA A 281 -4.30 3.55 -25.44
C ALA A 281 -3.07 3.58 -26.36
N SER A 282 -2.36 4.70 -26.43
CA SER A 282 -1.17 4.89 -27.27
C SER A 282 0.03 4.08 -26.78
N TRP A 283 0.25 4.02 -25.45
CA TRP A 283 1.34 3.23 -24.88
C TRP A 283 1.18 1.73 -25.09
N SER A 284 -0.02 1.24 -25.34
CA SER A 284 -0.24 -0.14 -25.77
C SER A 284 0.50 -0.49 -27.07
N SER A 285 0.80 0.49 -27.92
CA SER A 285 1.63 0.30 -29.12
C SER A 285 3.11 -0.01 -28.81
N HIS A 286 3.58 0.31 -27.62
CA HIS A 286 4.96 0.03 -27.19
C HIS A 286 5.22 -1.44 -26.87
N LEU A 287 4.17 -2.26 -26.76
CA LEU A 287 4.26 -3.68 -26.39
C LEU A 287 4.67 -4.61 -27.54
N ASP A 288 4.98 -4.04 -28.72
CA ASP A 288 5.35 -4.79 -29.92
C ASP A 288 6.76 -5.41 -29.80
N PRO A 289 6.91 -6.74 -29.64
CA PRO A 289 8.22 -7.37 -29.52
C PRO A 289 9.08 -7.26 -30.80
N THR A 290 8.49 -6.84 -31.92
CA THR A 290 9.20 -6.61 -33.18
C THR A 290 9.69 -5.15 -33.32
N ASP A 291 9.26 -4.23 -32.45
CA ASP A 291 9.75 -2.84 -32.43
C ASP A 291 11.25 -2.84 -32.08
N PRO A 292 12.12 -2.26 -32.95
CA PRO A 292 13.55 -2.18 -32.70
C PRO A 292 13.97 -1.08 -31.73
N THR A 293 13.05 -0.32 -31.19
CA THR A 293 13.33 0.81 -30.28
C THR A 293 14.05 0.33 -29.02
N MET A 294 15.28 0.83 -28.84
CA MET A 294 16.12 0.54 -27.67
C MET A 294 16.06 1.68 -26.68
N ILE A 295 15.98 1.37 -25.39
CA ILE A 295 16.04 2.35 -24.29
C ILE A 295 17.10 1.92 -23.26
N ASP A 296 17.73 2.86 -22.61
CA ASP A 296 18.59 2.61 -21.47
C ASP A 296 17.73 2.53 -20.19
N ILE A 297 17.74 1.38 -19.53
CA ILE A 297 16.94 1.14 -18.29
C ILE A 297 17.81 1.21 -17.03
N SER A 298 19.06 1.62 -17.16
CA SER A 298 19.94 1.76 -15.99
C SER A 298 19.56 2.97 -15.12
N PRO A 299 19.98 3.00 -13.85
CA PRO A 299 19.79 4.16 -12.99
C PRO A 299 20.46 5.46 -13.52
N ALA A 300 21.30 5.38 -14.56
CA ALA A 300 21.86 6.57 -15.19
C ALA A 300 20.83 7.43 -15.93
N THR A 301 19.70 6.84 -16.32
CA THR A 301 18.67 7.48 -17.16
C THR A 301 17.27 7.43 -16.56
N ILE A 302 16.99 6.48 -15.66
CA ILE A 302 15.67 6.28 -15.05
C ILE A 302 15.74 6.63 -13.56
N GLY A 303 14.65 7.22 -13.05
CA GLY A 303 14.54 7.61 -11.65
C GLY A 303 15.05 9.02 -11.36
N ASN A 304 15.24 9.34 -10.07
CA ASN A 304 15.74 10.62 -9.58
C ASN A 304 14.81 11.80 -9.93
N TYR A 305 13.51 11.66 -9.63
CA TYR A 305 12.55 12.74 -9.77
C TYR A 305 12.18 13.34 -8.41
N ASP A 306 12.19 14.66 -8.31
CA ASP A 306 11.87 15.36 -7.06
C ASP A 306 10.35 15.50 -6.89
N LEU A 307 9.84 15.06 -5.73
CA LEU A 307 8.44 15.19 -5.32
C LEU A 307 7.90 16.62 -5.48
N ALA A 308 8.70 17.63 -5.20
CA ALA A 308 8.32 19.03 -5.31
C ALA A 308 8.01 19.48 -6.77
N ASN A 309 8.35 18.68 -7.76
CA ASN A 309 8.14 18.95 -9.17
C ASN A 309 7.04 18.08 -9.81
N TYR A 310 6.30 17.30 -9.00
CA TYR A 310 5.19 16.53 -9.56
C TYR A 310 4.12 17.45 -10.17
N PRO A 311 3.47 17.00 -11.27
CA PRO A 311 2.48 17.81 -11.97
C PRO A 311 1.23 18.06 -11.13
N GLU A 312 0.82 19.32 -11.06
CA GLU A 312 -0.42 19.76 -10.43
C GLU A 312 -1.48 20.16 -11.46
N THR A 313 -1.02 20.67 -12.63
CA THR A 313 -1.89 21.14 -13.71
C THR A 313 -1.85 20.19 -14.91
N PHE A 314 -2.88 20.25 -15.76
CA PHE A 314 -2.95 19.42 -16.97
C PHE A 314 -1.75 19.64 -17.91
N GLU A 315 -1.29 20.89 -18.07
CA GLU A 315 -0.12 21.18 -18.93
C GLU A 315 1.17 20.56 -18.36
N GLU A 316 1.29 20.48 -17.05
CA GLU A 316 2.42 19.80 -16.40
C GLU A 316 2.36 18.29 -16.59
N TYR A 317 1.16 17.67 -16.54
CA TYR A 317 1.01 16.24 -16.88
C TYR A 317 1.52 15.94 -18.30
N LYS A 318 1.21 16.82 -19.28
CA LYS A 318 1.67 16.68 -20.68
C LYS A 318 3.20 16.78 -20.83
N THR A 319 3.88 17.43 -19.90
CA THR A 319 5.35 17.53 -19.90
C THR A 319 6.02 16.48 -19.03
N PHE A 320 5.30 15.93 -18.04
CA PHE A 320 5.82 14.89 -17.15
C PHE A 320 5.84 13.52 -17.82
N TYR A 321 4.76 13.13 -18.50
CA TYR A 321 4.70 11.86 -19.24
C TYR A 321 5.04 12.04 -20.70
N ASP A 322 6.00 11.24 -21.21
CA ASP A 322 6.29 11.23 -22.65
C ASP A 322 5.21 10.42 -23.39
N PHE A 323 4.29 11.15 -23.99
CA PHE A 323 3.15 10.58 -24.72
C PHE A 323 3.58 9.62 -25.84
N THR A 324 4.67 9.95 -26.54
CA THR A 324 5.12 9.24 -27.74
C THR A 324 6.06 8.08 -27.43
N ASN A 325 7.02 8.30 -26.52
CA ASN A 325 8.09 7.32 -26.27
C ASN A 325 7.82 6.46 -25.03
N GLY A 326 6.93 6.89 -24.13
CA GLY A 326 6.68 6.25 -22.86
C GLY A 326 7.66 6.69 -21.77
N GLY A 327 7.30 6.47 -20.52
CA GLY A 327 8.09 6.90 -19.37
C GLY A 327 7.71 8.28 -18.87
N ASP A 328 8.51 8.80 -17.96
CA ASP A 328 8.30 10.08 -17.30
C ASP A 328 9.52 11.01 -17.41
N ALA A 329 9.42 12.19 -16.81
CA ALA A 329 10.45 13.24 -16.85
C ALA A 329 11.65 12.98 -15.93
N SER A 330 11.85 11.76 -15.44
CA SER A 330 13.02 11.39 -14.64
C SER A 330 14.32 11.56 -15.41
N THR A 331 15.41 11.86 -14.68
CA THR A 331 16.70 12.25 -15.28
C THR A 331 17.85 11.31 -14.94
N GLY A 332 17.60 10.30 -14.12
CA GLY A 332 18.59 9.35 -13.62
C GLY A 332 19.58 9.94 -12.60
N HIS A 333 20.53 9.12 -12.20
CA HIS A 333 21.57 9.44 -11.22
C HIS A 333 22.94 9.46 -11.88
N THR A 334 23.71 10.54 -11.69
CA THR A 334 25.03 10.70 -12.31
C THR A 334 26.03 9.67 -11.82
N LEU A 335 26.02 9.35 -10.51
CA LEU A 335 26.95 8.44 -9.87
C LEU A 335 26.25 7.57 -8.82
N ASN A 336 26.69 6.33 -8.69
CA ASN A 336 26.39 5.51 -7.53
C ASN A 336 27.15 6.10 -6.29
N PRO A 337 26.45 6.53 -5.23
CA PRO A 337 27.08 7.24 -4.11
C PRO A 337 27.97 6.35 -3.26
N LYS A 338 27.81 5.02 -3.33
CA LYS A 338 28.61 4.06 -2.55
C LYS A 338 29.93 3.73 -3.23
N THR A 339 29.94 3.64 -4.55
CA THR A 339 31.15 3.32 -5.33
C THR A 339 31.84 4.54 -5.90
N GLY A 340 31.15 5.69 -6.02
CA GLY A 340 31.63 6.88 -6.71
C GLY A 340 31.75 6.72 -8.22
N MET A 341 31.23 5.63 -8.81
CA MET A 341 31.30 5.34 -10.24
C MET A 341 29.96 5.65 -10.92
N PRO A 342 29.98 6.04 -12.21
CA PRO A 342 28.73 6.10 -13.00
C PRO A 342 28.06 4.72 -13.08
N TYR A 343 26.71 4.73 -13.14
CA TYR A 343 25.96 3.52 -13.47
C TYR A 343 26.24 3.12 -14.94
N ALA A 344 26.46 1.81 -15.17
CA ALA A 344 26.68 1.31 -16.51
C ALA A 344 25.34 1.31 -17.30
N PRO A 345 25.30 1.83 -18.54
CA PRO A 345 24.11 1.76 -19.37
C PRO A 345 23.65 0.32 -19.61
N GLN A 346 22.35 0.11 -19.61
CA GLN A 346 21.71 -1.16 -19.96
C GLN A 346 20.67 -0.93 -21.05
N MET A 347 21.08 -1.16 -22.29
CA MET A 347 20.21 -0.98 -23.46
C MET A 347 19.38 -2.24 -23.70
N VAL A 348 18.04 -2.09 -23.65
CA VAL A 348 17.07 -3.17 -23.93
C VAL A 348 15.98 -2.67 -24.86
N LYS A 349 15.23 -3.59 -25.46
CA LYS A 349 14.05 -3.23 -26.23
C LYS A 349 13.00 -2.60 -25.31
N ARG A 350 12.43 -1.46 -25.73
CA ARG A 350 11.34 -0.78 -25.03
C ARG A 350 10.17 -1.72 -24.79
N SER A 351 9.82 -2.53 -25.78
CA SER A 351 8.71 -3.47 -25.71
C SER A 351 8.92 -4.58 -24.66
N ASP A 352 10.12 -5.10 -24.54
CA ASP A 352 10.45 -6.09 -23.54
C ASP A 352 10.39 -5.47 -22.14
N TYR A 353 10.97 -4.27 -21.97
CA TYR A 353 10.91 -3.55 -20.70
C TYR A 353 9.48 -3.23 -20.27
N ALA A 354 8.65 -2.69 -21.17
CA ALA A 354 7.26 -2.34 -20.86
C ALA A 354 6.43 -3.56 -20.41
N ARG A 355 6.58 -4.72 -21.11
CA ARG A 355 5.90 -5.97 -20.75
C ARG A 355 6.42 -6.55 -19.42
N VAL A 356 7.75 -6.57 -19.25
CA VAL A 356 8.38 -7.02 -17.98
C VAL A 356 7.89 -6.16 -16.82
N LEU A 357 7.87 -4.82 -16.93
CA LEU A 357 7.37 -3.99 -15.85
C LEU A 357 5.90 -4.27 -15.53
N ALA A 358 5.06 -4.40 -16.58
CA ALA A 358 3.63 -4.65 -16.40
C ALA A 358 3.36 -5.94 -15.63
N GLU A 359 4.21 -6.98 -15.80
CA GLU A 359 4.06 -8.26 -15.10
C GLU A 359 4.83 -8.32 -13.78
N PHE A 360 6.05 -7.78 -13.69
CA PHE A 360 6.83 -7.76 -12.44
C PHE A 360 6.08 -7.07 -11.30
N TRP A 361 5.52 -5.90 -11.57
CA TRP A 361 4.76 -5.13 -10.59
C TRP A 361 3.25 -5.44 -10.57
N ALA A 362 2.81 -6.47 -11.33
CA ALA A 362 1.42 -6.89 -11.29
C ALA A 362 1.10 -7.71 -10.03
N ASP A 363 2.11 -8.26 -9.37
CA ASP A 363 1.97 -9.19 -8.25
C ASP A 363 1.06 -10.36 -8.65
N GLY A 364 1.46 -11.06 -9.72
CA GLY A 364 0.74 -12.19 -10.31
C GLY A 364 0.84 -13.48 -9.47
N PRO A 365 0.49 -14.66 -10.06
CA PRO A 365 0.57 -15.94 -9.35
C PRO A 365 1.95 -16.16 -8.73
N GLU A 366 1.97 -16.74 -7.52
CA GLU A 366 3.17 -16.98 -6.72
C GLU A 366 3.89 -15.73 -6.22
N SER A 367 3.28 -14.54 -6.40
CA SER A 367 3.77 -13.28 -5.84
C SER A 367 2.87 -12.78 -4.71
N GLU A 368 3.38 -11.88 -3.91
CA GLU A 368 2.62 -11.18 -2.90
C GLU A 368 1.79 -10.04 -3.54
N THR A 369 0.66 -9.67 -2.95
CA THR A 369 -0.01 -8.43 -3.34
C THR A 369 0.86 -7.20 -3.01
N PRO A 370 0.60 -6.01 -3.57
CA PRO A 370 1.51 -4.85 -3.46
C PRO A 370 2.08 -4.58 -2.06
N PRO A 371 1.30 -4.65 -0.96
CA PRO A 371 1.86 -4.45 0.36
C PRO A 371 2.89 -5.53 0.74
N GLY A 372 2.65 -6.81 0.38
CA GLY A 372 3.57 -7.92 0.67
C GLY A 372 4.87 -7.83 -0.14
N HIS A 373 4.80 -7.37 -1.38
CA HIS A 373 5.99 -7.17 -2.22
C HIS A 373 7.00 -6.24 -1.54
N TRP A 374 6.55 -5.17 -0.88
CA TRP A 374 7.44 -4.26 -0.17
C TRP A 374 8.01 -4.87 1.11
N PHE A 375 7.36 -5.84 1.74
CA PHE A 375 7.97 -6.64 2.80
C PHE A 375 9.08 -7.55 2.25
N THR A 376 8.90 -8.13 1.07
CA THR A 376 9.96 -8.89 0.38
C THR A 376 11.17 -7.99 0.07
N ILE A 377 10.94 -6.75 -0.40
CA ILE A 377 12.02 -5.77 -0.62
C ILE A 377 12.69 -5.38 0.72
N LEU A 378 11.94 -5.14 1.79
CA LEU A 378 12.51 -4.86 3.11
C LEU A 378 13.38 -6.03 3.58
N ASN A 379 12.92 -7.26 3.40
CA ASN A 379 13.68 -8.47 3.74
C ASN A 379 14.98 -8.56 2.93
N TYR A 380 14.93 -8.29 1.62
CA TYR A 380 16.13 -8.20 0.77
C TYR A 380 17.12 -7.15 1.28
N VAL A 381 16.65 -5.96 1.65
CA VAL A 381 17.49 -4.90 2.21
C VAL A 381 18.07 -5.31 3.57
N SER A 382 17.27 -5.93 4.44
CA SER A 382 17.66 -6.37 5.79
C SER A 382 18.71 -7.47 5.78
N ASP A 383 18.72 -8.33 4.76
CA ASP A 383 19.69 -9.42 4.57
C ASP A 383 20.98 -8.95 3.91
N HIS A 384 21.04 -7.71 3.42
CA HIS A 384 22.20 -7.24 2.68
C HIS A 384 23.41 -7.06 3.63
N PRO A 385 24.58 -7.66 3.31
CA PRO A 385 25.73 -7.70 4.23
C PRO A 385 26.35 -6.35 4.56
N THR A 386 26.05 -5.30 3.79
CA THR A 386 26.56 -3.94 4.04
C THR A 386 25.59 -3.08 4.84
N LEU A 387 24.37 -3.57 5.13
CA LEU A 387 23.43 -2.84 5.96
C LEU A 387 23.86 -2.88 7.43
N GLU A 388 24.06 -1.73 8.04
CA GLU A 388 24.13 -1.60 9.49
C GLU A 388 22.72 -1.42 10.06
N LYS A 389 22.22 -2.41 10.81
CA LYS A 389 20.86 -2.40 11.41
C LYS A 389 20.78 -1.34 12.53
N LYS A 390 20.58 -0.08 12.13
CA LYS A 390 20.40 1.10 13.01
C LYS A 390 19.11 1.79 12.63
N ILE A 391 18.15 1.83 13.54
CA ILE A 391 16.85 2.51 13.27
C ILE A 391 17.12 4.00 13.01
N GLY A 392 16.69 4.49 11.83
CA GLY A 392 16.97 5.85 11.39
C GLY A 392 18.46 6.14 11.17
N GLY A 393 19.31 5.12 10.96
CA GLY A 393 20.73 5.25 10.70
C GLY A 393 21.54 5.77 11.90
N GLN A 394 20.95 5.88 13.08
CA GLN A 394 21.57 6.47 14.26
C GLN A 394 21.60 5.50 15.44
N GLY A 395 22.41 5.83 16.47
CA GLY A 395 22.49 5.03 17.68
C GLY A 395 23.33 3.76 17.54
N LEU A 396 23.04 2.78 18.37
CA LEU A 396 23.70 1.48 18.36
C LEU A 396 23.11 0.58 17.28
N VAL A 397 23.91 -0.37 16.81
CA VAL A 397 23.39 -1.50 16.01
C VAL A 397 22.49 -2.33 16.92
N VAL A 398 21.26 -2.56 16.47
CA VAL A 398 20.27 -3.37 17.20
C VAL A 398 20.39 -4.84 16.81
N SER A 399 19.79 -5.74 17.61
CA SER A 399 19.70 -7.17 17.26
C SER A 399 18.83 -7.39 16.03
N ASP A 400 18.99 -8.54 15.35
CA ASP A 400 18.13 -8.90 14.22
C ASP A 400 16.65 -8.90 14.61
N LEU A 401 16.32 -9.45 15.77
CA LEU A 401 14.93 -9.47 16.26
C LEU A 401 14.38 -8.04 16.48
N GLU A 402 15.15 -7.16 17.10
CA GLU A 402 14.71 -5.77 17.32
C GLU A 402 14.54 -5.01 16.02
N TRP A 403 15.48 -5.20 15.06
CA TRP A 403 15.37 -4.62 13.74
C TRP A 403 14.11 -5.08 13.03
N ASP A 404 13.86 -6.39 13.00
CA ASP A 404 12.75 -6.97 12.26
C ASP A 404 11.41 -6.53 12.84
N VAL A 405 11.19 -6.61 14.18
CA VAL A 405 9.90 -6.22 14.76
C VAL A 405 9.62 -4.72 14.61
N LYS A 406 10.64 -3.85 14.70
CA LYS A 406 10.49 -2.41 14.52
C LYS A 406 10.25 -2.07 13.05
N SER A 407 11.02 -2.66 12.14
CA SER A 407 10.89 -2.42 10.70
C SER A 407 9.53 -2.90 10.17
N TYR A 408 9.08 -4.09 10.60
CA TYR A 408 7.77 -4.62 10.22
C TYR A 408 6.62 -3.78 10.77
N LEU A 409 6.71 -3.26 12.00
CA LEU A 409 5.69 -2.38 12.54
C LEU A 409 5.53 -1.12 11.70
N VAL A 410 6.63 -0.44 11.37
CA VAL A 410 6.58 0.79 10.57
C VAL A 410 6.02 0.51 9.18
N LEU A 411 6.56 -0.51 8.48
CA LEU A 411 6.12 -0.83 7.14
C LEU A 411 4.68 -1.34 7.13
N GLY A 412 4.32 -2.20 8.10
CA GLY A 412 2.97 -2.73 8.26
C GLY A 412 1.94 -1.63 8.48
N GLY A 413 2.25 -0.67 9.36
CA GLY A 413 1.40 0.50 9.60
C GLY A 413 1.22 1.35 8.35
N ALA A 414 2.32 1.65 7.63
CA ALA A 414 2.27 2.42 6.39
C ALA A 414 1.45 1.71 5.29
N MET A 415 1.63 0.40 5.12
CA MET A 415 0.87 -0.38 4.13
C MET A 415 -0.62 -0.44 4.50
N HIS A 416 -0.93 -0.66 5.77
CA HIS A 416 -2.30 -0.68 6.26
C HIS A 416 -3.00 0.65 5.99
N ASP A 417 -2.37 1.77 6.34
CA ASP A 417 -2.95 3.09 6.16
C ASP A 417 -3.02 3.52 4.69
N ALA A 418 -2.07 3.09 3.87
CA ALA A 418 -2.17 3.26 2.42
C ALA A 418 -3.40 2.54 1.84
N ALA A 419 -3.76 1.36 2.37
CA ALA A 419 -4.98 0.64 2.00
C ALA A 419 -6.23 1.40 2.47
N VAL A 420 -6.30 1.80 3.75
CA VAL A 420 -7.44 2.54 4.33
C VAL A 420 -7.69 3.82 3.56
N ASN A 421 -6.65 4.63 3.33
CA ASN A 421 -6.74 5.89 2.59
C ASN A 421 -7.20 5.69 1.15
N THR A 422 -6.51 4.80 0.42
CA THR A 422 -6.74 4.64 -1.02
C THR A 422 -8.10 4.05 -1.32
N TRP A 423 -8.55 3.04 -0.56
CA TRP A 423 -9.84 2.40 -0.79
C TRP A 423 -11.01 3.24 -0.30
N GLY A 424 -10.82 4.08 0.72
CA GLY A 424 -11.79 5.13 1.06
C GLY A 424 -12.04 6.09 -0.10
N ILE A 425 -10.97 6.54 -0.76
CA ILE A 425 -11.04 7.39 -1.96
C ILE A 425 -11.68 6.64 -3.13
N LYS A 426 -11.27 5.37 -3.40
CA LYS A 426 -11.85 4.54 -4.47
C LYS A 426 -13.35 4.30 -4.26
N GLY A 427 -13.78 4.00 -3.05
CA GLY A 427 -15.19 3.79 -2.72
C GLY A 427 -16.05 5.04 -2.92
N TYR A 428 -15.52 6.23 -2.62
CA TYR A 428 -16.22 7.49 -2.77
C TYR A 428 -16.30 7.97 -4.22
N TYR A 429 -15.13 8.07 -4.91
CA TYR A 429 -15.10 8.57 -6.30
C TYR A 429 -15.57 7.55 -7.31
N ASP A 430 -15.47 6.25 -7.01
CA ASP A 430 -15.98 5.15 -7.82
C ASP A 430 -15.58 5.28 -9.31
N TYR A 431 -14.32 5.67 -9.59
CA TYR A 431 -13.87 6.11 -10.91
C TYR A 431 -13.62 4.94 -11.85
N LEU A 432 -13.94 5.14 -13.12
CA LEU A 432 -13.81 4.11 -14.15
C LEU A 432 -12.37 3.65 -14.38
N ARG A 433 -12.22 2.50 -15.05
CA ARG A 433 -10.96 1.92 -15.52
C ARG A 433 -10.71 2.21 -17.00
N PRO A 434 -9.44 2.18 -17.48
CA PRO A 434 -9.12 2.45 -18.88
C PRO A 434 -9.90 1.63 -19.90
N ILE A 435 -10.16 0.35 -19.65
CA ILE A 435 -10.94 -0.48 -20.58
C ILE A 435 -12.33 0.09 -20.82
N SER A 436 -13.05 0.52 -19.78
CA SER A 436 -14.36 1.14 -19.92
C SER A 436 -14.27 2.49 -20.62
N ALA A 437 -13.29 3.35 -20.24
CA ALA A 437 -13.12 4.68 -20.83
C ALA A 437 -12.75 4.62 -22.31
N ILE A 438 -11.73 3.82 -22.67
CA ILE A 438 -11.24 3.74 -24.05
C ILE A 438 -12.30 3.13 -24.96
N ARG A 439 -12.95 2.02 -24.56
CA ARG A 439 -14.01 1.41 -25.34
C ARG A 439 -15.22 2.32 -25.48
N TYR A 440 -15.61 3.04 -24.42
CA TYR A 440 -16.69 4.03 -24.46
C TYR A 440 -16.40 5.14 -25.45
N MET A 441 -15.26 5.79 -25.34
CA MET A 441 -14.87 6.87 -26.26
C MET A 441 -14.76 6.38 -27.71
N ALA A 442 -14.11 5.23 -27.95
CA ALA A 442 -13.97 4.66 -29.30
C ALA A 442 -15.32 4.24 -29.89
N GLY A 443 -16.26 3.76 -29.06
CA GLY A 443 -17.63 3.45 -29.48
C GLY A 443 -18.44 4.67 -29.88
N ASN A 444 -18.18 5.83 -29.25
CA ASN A 444 -18.80 7.11 -29.59
C ASN A 444 -18.21 7.76 -30.87
N GLY A 445 -17.03 7.37 -31.30
CA GLY A 445 -16.37 7.93 -32.49
C GLY A 445 -15.18 8.83 -32.13
N GLN A 446 -14.95 9.91 -32.89
CA GLN A 446 -13.83 10.83 -32.70
C GLN A 446 -14.29 12.22 -32.20
N SER A 447 -13.41 12.91 -31.46
CA SER A 447 -13.69 14.25 -30.92
C SER A 447 -12.77 15.35 -31.45
N SER A 448 -11.91 15.06 -32.43
CA SER A 448 -10.87 15.99 -32.90
C SER A 448 -11.32 16.98 -33.96
N ASP A 449 -12.22 16.56 -34.87
CA ASP A 449 -12.67 17.42 -35.97
C ASP A 449 -14.14 17.18 -36.32
N GLU A 450 -14.99 18.19 -36.14
CA GLU A 450 -16.43 18.14 -36.41
C GLU A 450 -16.77 17.94 -37.91
N ASN A 451 -15.81 18.17 -38.80
CA ASN A 451 -16.00 17.96 -40.22
C ASN A 451 -15.66 16.54 -40.70
N LEU A 452 -15.02 15.75 -39.85
CA LEU A 452 -14.72 14.33 -40.11
C LEU A 452 -15.89 13.43 -39.73
N PRO A 453 -16.00 12.22 -40.34
CA PRO A 453 -17.00 11.25 -39.96
C PRO A 453 -16.94 10.87 -38.47
N SER A 454 -18.08 10.41 -37.95
CA SER A 454 -18.22 9.90 -36.56
C SER A 454 -17.80 10.90 -35.48
N TYR A 455 -17.94 12.20 -35.74
CA TYR A 455 -17.68 13.21 -34.73
C TYR A 455 -18.67 13.09 -33.57
N ASN A 456 -18.11 13.07 -32.36
CA ASN A 456 -18.88 13.08 -31.12
C ASN A 456 -18.04 13.75 -30.02
N VAL A 457 -18.62 14.65 -29.27
CA VAL A 457 -17.94 15.35 -28.17
C VAL A 457 -17.38 14.40 -27.10
N HIS A 458 -17.95 13.21 -26.96
CA HIS A 458 -17.44 12.15 -26.05
C HIS A 458 -16.59 11.09 -26.76
N GLY A 459 -16.23 11.34 -28.04
CA GLY A 459 -15.34 10.46 -28.80
C GLY A 459 -13.89 10.48 -28.32
N ILE A 460 -13.10 9.51 -28.80
CA ILE A 460 -11.66 9.47 -28.55
C ILE A 460 -10.94 10.49 -29.45
N PRO A 461 -9.83 11.14 -29.00
CA PRO A 461 -9.05 12.01 -29.88
C PRO A 461 -8.35 11.19 -30.99
N LEU A 462 -8.31 11.73 -32.22
CA LEU A 462 -7.49 11.18 -33.29
C LEU A 462 -6.02 11.56 -33.09
N ILE A 463 -5.13 10.58 -33.29
CA ILE A 463 -3.68 10.72 -33.16
C ILE A 463 -3.04 9.98 -34.32
N ASP A 464 -2.37 10.72 -35.19
CA ASP A 464 -1.75 10.19 -36.39
C ASP A 464 -0.82 8.99 -36.07
N GLY A 465 -1.02 7.88 -36.77
CA GLY A 465 -0.26 6.64 -36.59
C GLY A 465 -0.63 5.82 -35.35
N LEU A 466 -1.57 6.28 -34.49
CA LEU A 466 -1.93 5.61 -33.24
C LEU A 466 -3.44 5.43 -33.05
N ILE A 467 -4.26 6.46 -33.35
CA ILE A 467 -5.71 6.43 -33.21
C ILE A 467 -6.31 7.11 -34.44
N GLU A 468 -6.96 6.35 -35.31
CA GLU A 468 -7.43 6.83 -36.61
C GLU A 468 -8.83 6.32 -36.94
N LEU A 469 -9.43 6.89 -37.99
CA LEU A 469 -10.66 6.36 -38.59
C LEU A 469 -10.34 5.24 -39.59
N ILE A 470 -11.16 4.20 -39.60
CA ILE A 470 -11.15 3.14 -40.61
C ILE A 470 -11.73 3.73 -41.90
N ASN A 471 -10.99 3.68 -43.01
CA ASN A 471 -11.44 4.09 -44.32
C ASN A 471 -11.86 2.90 -45.23
N GLU A 472 -12.36 3.17 -46.41
CA GLU A 472 -12.86 2.14 -47.36
C GLU A 472 -11.74 1.22 -47.90
N GLU A 473 -10.46 1.61 -47.81
CA GLU A 473 -9.32 0.79 -48.23
C GLU A 473 -8.67 0.02 -47.06
N ASP A 474 -9.12 0.26 -45.86
CA ASP A 474 -8.53 -0.32 -44.62
C ASP A 474 -8.85 -1.81 -44.51
N PRO A 475 -7.91 -2.67 -44.15
CA PRO A 475 -8.15 -4.09 -43.90
C PRO A 475 -9.22 -4.38 -42.84
N LEU A 476 -9.42 -3.47 -41.88
CA LEU A 476 -10.42 -3.59 -40.80
C LEU A 476 -11.84 -3.15 -41.22
N ARG A 477 -12.06 -2.69 -42.45
CA ARG A 477 -13.36 -2.16 -42.90
C ARG A 477 -14.53 -3.13 -42.75
N GLY A 478 -14.24 -4.46 -42.71
CA GLY A 478 -15.22 -5.52 -42.76
C GLY A 478 -15.68 -5.88 -44.21
N ASP A 479 -16.35 -7.01 -44.36
CA ASP A 479 -16.75 -7.53 -45.68
C ASP A 479 -17.86 -6.68 -46.37
N ASN A 480 -18.64 -5.97 -45.58
CA ASN A 480 -19.73 -5.09 -46.04
C ASN A 480 -19.50 -3.64 -45.64
N ASP A 481 -18.27 -3.23 -45.41
CA ASP A 481 -17.84 -1.90 -44.95
C ASP A 481 -18.46 -1.49 -43.60
N GLU A 482 -18.87 -2.45 -42.78
CA GLU A 482 -19.54 -2.23 -41.49
C GLU A 482 -18.71 -1.49 -40.44
N ASN A 483 -17.39 -1.49 -40.62
CA ASN A 483 -16.46 -0.79 -39.73
C ASN A 483 -15.93 0.53 -40.30
N VAL A 484 -16.29 0.90 -41.53
CA VAL A 484 -15.86 2.20 -42.10
C VAL A 484 -16.35 3.34 -41.24
N ASN A 485 -15.47 4.31 -40.98
CA ASN A 485 -15.63 5.44 -40.06
C ASN A 485 -15.67 5.08 -38.57
N ARG A 486 -15.45 3.82 -38.17
CA ARG A 486 -15.17 3.49 -36.77
C ARG A 486 -13.74 3.84 -36.41
N ILE A 487 -13.46 3.90 -35.12
CA ILE A 487 -12.12 4.12 -34.59
C ILE A 487 -11.30 2.83 -34.69
N LYS A 488 -10.04 2.94 -35.15
CA LYS A 488 -8.98 1.95 -34.98
C LYS A 488 -7.89 2.50 -34.07
N ILE A 489 -7.29 1.62 -33.28
CA ILE A 489 -6.18 1.94 -32.36
C ILE A 489 -5.03 1.00 -32.68
N LYS A 490 -3.81 1.51 -32.74
CA LYS A 490 -2.59 0.69 -32.82
C LYS A 490 -2.24 0.23 -31.39
N ALA A 491 -2.51 -1.02 -31.08
CA ALA A 491 -2.44 -1.55 -29.72
C ALA A 491 -2.09 -3.05 -29.70
N TRP A 492 -1.73 -3.53 -28.52
CA TRP A 492 -1.66 -4.95 -28.24
C TRP A 492 -2.98 -5.65 -28.61
N LYS A 493 -2.89 -6.75 -29.36
CA LYS A 493 -4.08 -7.38 -29.95
C LYS A 493 -5.04 -8.05 -28.96
N GLY A 494 -4.57 -8.28 -27.74
CA GLY A 494 -5.38 -8.89 -26.68
C GLY A 494 -5.11 -10.38 -26.45
N PRO A 495 -5.69 -10.93 -25.39
CA PRO A 495 -5.44 -12.31 -24.95
C PRO A 495 -5.97 -13.37 -25.93
N ASP A 496 -6.94 -13.07 -26.78
CA ASP A 496 -7.50 -14.00 -27.77
C ASP A 496 -6.48 -14.47 -28.83
N PHE A 497 -5.35 -13.77 -28.93
CA PHE A 497 -4.23 -14.11 -29.83
C PHE A 497 -3.16 -14.98 -29.16
N ILE A 498 -3.40 -15.45 -27.93
CA ILE A 498 -2.48 -16.25 -27.12
C ILE A 498 -3.21 -17.54 -26.75
N ALA A 499 -2.93 -18.62 -27.48
CA ALA A 499 -3.49 -19.95 -27.16
C ALA A 499 -2.61 -20.69 -26.12
N ASP A 500 -1.30 -20.48 -26.20
CA ASP A 500 -0.31 -21.04 -25.26
C ASP A 500 0.70 -19.93 -24.87
N PRO A 501 0.62 -19.38 -23.65
CA PRO A 501 1.49 -18.27 -23.23
C PRO A 501 2.99 -18.66 -23.18
N THR A 502 3.33 -19.92 -23.22
CA THR A 502 4.74 -20.39 -23.26
C THR A 502 5.36 -20.28 -24.65
N THR A 503 4.55 -20.14 -25.71
CA THR A 503 5.00 -20.12 -27.11
C THR A 503 4.48 -18.95 -27.93
N ASP A 504 3.35 -18.39 -27.55
CA ASP A 504 2.63 -17.43 -28.36
C ASP A 504 2.93 -16.00 -27.89
N VAL A 505 2.81 -15.05 -28.83
CA VAL A 505 2.86 -13.61 -28.63
C VAL A 505 1.70 -12.97 -29.37
N ALA A 506 0.88 -12.18 -28.70
CA ALA A 506 -0.19 -11.45 -29.37
C ALA A 506 0.36 -10.44 -30.37
N GLY A 507 1.38 -9.69 -29.96
CA GLY A 507 1.95 -8.59 -30.75
C GLY A 507 1.02 -7.38 -30.82
N VAL A 508 1.45 -6.35 -31.57
CA VAL A 508 0.72 -5.10 -31.78
C VAL A 508 0.28 -4.99 -33.23
N ASP A 509 -0.96 -4.53 -33.44
CA ASP A 509 -1.47 -4.18 -34.76
C ASP A 509 -2.60 -3.16 -34.64
N TRP A 510 -3.15 -2.70 -35.77
CA TRP A 510 -4.38 -1.95 -35.78
C TRP A 510 -5.56 -2.85 -35.39
N ILE A 511 -6.28 -2.45 -34.36
CA ILE A 511 -7.53 -3.13 -33.91
C ILE A 511 -8.68 -2.12 -33.93
N ILE A 512 -9.92 -2.61 -33.98
CA ILE A 512 -11.09 -1.76 -33.79
C ILE A 512 -11.05 -1.23 -32.36
N GLY A 513 -11.23 0.07 -32.16
CA GLY A 513 -11.03 0.71 -30.86
C GLY A 513 -11.91 0.14 -29.71
N THR A 514 -13.12 -0.34 -30.03
CA THR A 514 -13.97 -1.02 -29.04
C THR A 514 -13.47 -2.42 -28.66
N HIS A 515 -12.48 -2.96 -29.36
CA HIS A 515 -11.82 -4.23 -29.04
C HIS A 515 -10.55 -4.04 -28.21
N TRP A 516 -10.27 -2.83 -27.73
CA TRP A 516 -9.07 -2.57 -26.95
C TRP A 516 -9.04 -3.35 -25.63
N TRP A 517 -7.89 -3.95 -25.31
CA TRP A 517 -7.60 -4.67 -24.07
C TRP A 517 -6.38 -4.06 -23.37
N PRO A 518 -6.38 -3.97 -22.03
CA PRO A 518 -5.15 -3.75 -21.28
C PRO A 518 -4.22 -4.96 -21.44
N TYR A 519 -2.93 -4.77 -21.21
CA TYR A 519 -1.96 -5.87 -21.19
C TYR A 519 -2.14 -6.68 -19.90
N GLN A 520 -3.08 -7.60 -19.95
CA GLN A 520 -3.50 -8.48 -18.84
C GLN A 520 -4.00 -9.82 -19.39
N ARG A 521 -4.14 -10.83 -18.49
CA ARG A 521 -4.76 -12.12 -18.85
C ARG A 521 -6.25 -11.94 -19.17
N GLY A 522 -6.78 -12.75 -20.07
CA GLY A 522 -8.21 -12.75 -20.37
C GLY A 522 -9.10 -13.11 -19.17
N THR A 523 -8.59 -13.85 -18.22
CA THR A 523 -9.26 -14.22 -16.96
C THR A 523 -9.11 -13.17 -15.84
N PHE A 524 -8.26 -12.15 -16.04
CA PHE A 524 -8.03 -11.06 -15.10
C PHE A 524 -7.66 -9.78 -15.86
N VAL A 525 -8.65 -9.04 -16.30
CA VAL A 525 -8.45 -7.89 -17.21
C VAL A 525 -8.13 -6.60 -16.46
N THR A 526 -8.69 -6.42 -15.28
CA THR A 526 -8.38 -5.31 -14.37
C THR A 526 -8.79 -5.71 -12.97
N PRO A 527 -8.11 -5.21 -11.92
CA PRO A 527 -8.55 -5.44 -10.55
C PRO A 527 -10.01 -5.02 -10.34
N PRO A 528 -10.83 -5.81 -9.59
CA PRO A 528 -12.25 -5.56 -9.42
C PRO A 528 -12.51 -4.42 -8.41
N PHE A 529 -12.04 -3.22 -8.72
CA PHE A 529 -12.27 -1.99 -7.95
C PHE A 529 -11.94 -0.75 -8.77
N ALA A 530 -12.46 0.42 -8.35
CA ALA A 530 -12.29 1.70 -9.02
C ALA A 530 -10.82 2.07 -9.29
N GLY A 531 -10.58 2.88 -10.33
CA GLY A 531 -9.26 3.31 -10.76
C GLY A 531 -8.60 4.29 -9.79
N TYR A 532 -9.25 5.41 -9.54
CA TYR A 532 -8.70 6.54 -8.80
C TYR A 532 -8.74 6.34 -7.27
N LEU A 533 -7.58 6.46 -6.55
CA LEU A 533 -6.21 6.55 -7.10
C LEU A 533 -5.57 5.15 -7.27
N SER A 534 -4.35 5.14 -7.86
CA SER A 534 -3.57 3.91 -7.97
C SER A 534 -3.11 3.40 -6.59
N GLY A 535 -3.57 2.20 -6.21
CA GLY A 535 -3.12 1.53 -4.99
C GLY A 535 -1.62 1.23 -5.02
N HIS A 536 -1.10 0.74 -6.14
CA HIS A 536 0.32 0.46 -6.33
C HIS A 536 1.19 1.70 -6.13
N SER A 537 0.79 2.86 -6.67
CA SER A 537 1.54 4.11 -6.50
C SER A 537 1.55 4.56 -5.04
N THR A 538 0.44 4.39 -4.30
CA THR A 538 0.33 4.77 -2.89
C THR A 538 1.14 3.84 -1.99
N PHE A 539 0.95 2.52 -2.12
CA PHE A 539 1.72 1.52 -1.34
C PHE A 539 3.21 1.67 -1.55
N SER A 540 3.62 1.73 -2.83
CA SER A 540 5.05 1.74 -3.17
C SER A 540 5.75 3.00 -2.69
N ARG A 541 5.10 4.17 -2.82
CA ARG A 541 5.68 5.41 -2.33
C ARG A 541 5.74 5.42 -0.79
N ALA A 542 4.69 5.00 -0.09
CA ALA A 542 4.71 4.90 1.37
C ALA A 542 5.82 3.98 1.86
N ALA A 543 5.99 2.83 1.23
CA ALA A 543 7.08 1.91 1.55
C ALA A 543 8.47 2.50 1.27
N ALA A 544 8.66 3.19 0.14
CA ALA A 544 9.93 3.82 -0.21
C ALA A 544 10.35 4.89 0.83
N GLU A 545 9.39 5.68 1.33
CA GLU A 545 9.65 6.66 2.40
C GLU A 545 10.00 5.96 3.72
N VAL A 546 9.27 4.90 4.07
CA VAL A 546 9.59 4.08 5.26
C VAL A 546 11.01 3.52 5.18
N LEU A 547 11.39 2.87 4.07
CA LEU A 547 12.72 2.29 3.93
C LEU A 547 13.81 3.38 3.96
N THR A 548 13.59 4.51 3.30
CA THR A 548 14.50 5.67 3.33
C THR A 548 14.73 6.15 4.75
N ARG A 549 13.67 6.26 5.55
CA ARG A 549 13.75 6.73 6.94
C ARG A 549 14.36 5.69 7.87
N LEU A 550 13.99 4.41 7.71
CA LEU A 550 14.55 3.30 8.53
C LEU A 550 16.06 3.17 8.37
N THR A 551 16.53 3.24 7.13
CA THR A 551 17.97 3.10 6.83
C THR A 551 18.74 4.42 6.92
N ALA A 552 18.03 5.56 6.96
CA ALA A 552 18.54 6.93 6.78
C ALA A 552 19.33 7.12 5.48
N ASP A 553 19.02 6.32 4.49
CA ASP A 553 19.63 6.36 3.16
C ASP A 553 18.54 6.13 2.09
N PRO A 554 18.36 7.01 1.12
CA PRO A 554 17.39 6.77 0.06
C PRO A 554 17.83 5.67 -0.92
N PHE A 555 19.12 5.32 -0.94
CA PHE A 555 19.69 4.34 -1.85
C PHE A 555 19.58 2.91 -1.30
N PHE A 556 19.38 1.97 -2.19
CA PHE A 556 19.57 0.56 -1.87
C PHE A 556 20.99 0.31 -1.33
N PRO A 557 21.20 -0.74 -0.52
CA PRO A 557 22.54 -1.16 -0.11
C PRO A 557 23.47 -1.28 -1.34
N ASP A 558 24.74 -0.88 -1.19
CA ASP A 558 25.71 -0.73 -2.27
C ASP A 558 25.30 0.22 -3.41
N GLY A 559 24.22 1.00 -3.21
CA GLY A 559 23.73 2.03 -4.11
C GLY A 559 22.94 1.52 -5.29
N MET A 560 22.51 0.25 -5.31
CA MET A 560 21.69 -0.33 -6.37
C MET A 560 20.99 -1.61 -5.91
N GLY A 561 19.65 -1.64 -6.00
CA GLY A 561 18.86 -2.87 -5.98
C GLY A 561 18.75 -3.47 -7.38
N THR A 562 18.67 -4.80 -7.48
CA THR A 562 18.62 -5.52 -8.75
C THR A 562 17.68 -6.71 -8.73
N PHE A 563 17.07 -7.01 -9.89
CA PHE A 563 16.32 -8.23 -10.11
C PHE A 563 16.57 -8.76 -11.54
N ASP A 564 17.06 -10.00 -11.66
CA ASP A 564 17.41 -10.58 -12.95
C ASP A 564 16.18 -11.21 -13.64
N ILE A 565 16.01 -10.90 -14.91
CA ILE A 565 14.94 -11.39 -15.78
C ILE A 565 15.53 -12.27 -16.85
N THR A 566 15.06 -13.50 -16.95
CA THR A 566 15.52 -14.48 -17.93
C THR A 566 14.71 -14.42 -19.22
N GLN A 567 15.38 -14.45 -20.35
CA GLN A 567 14.76 -14.52 -21.69
C GLN A 567 13.79 -15.70 -21.80
N ASN A 568 12.57 -15.45 -22.28
CA ASN A 568 11.50 -16.42 -22.52
C ASN A 568 11.08 -17.27 -21.30
N ASP A 569 11.41 -16.81 -20.08
CA ASP A 569 11.16 -17.56 -18.84
C ASP A 569 10.60 -16.68 -17.72
N PHE A 570 10.17 -15.47 -18.05
CA PHE A 570 9.67 -14.53 -17.04
C PHE A 570 8.20 -14.16 -17.25
N LEU A 571 7.81 -13.79 -18.50
CA LEU A 571 6.44 -13.38 -18.77
C LEU A 571 5.48 -14.57 -18.67
N VAL A 572 4.33 -14.35 -18.02
CA VAL A 572 3.27 -15.35 -17.86
C VAL A 572 2.03 -15.08 -18.72
N PHE A 573 1.91 -13.86 -19.29
CA PHE A 573 0.77 -13.51 -20.15
C PHE A 573 1.03 -13.96 -21.59
N GLU A 574 2.27 -13.89 -22.06
CA GLU A 574 2.75 -14.35 -23.36
C GLU A 574 4.25 -14.66 -23.27
N VAL A 575 4.82 -15.36 -24.26
CA VAL A 575 6.23 -15.71 -24.22
C VAL A 575 7.13 -14.46 -24.28
N GLY A 576 8.12 -14.39 -23.38
CA GLY A 576 9.08 -13.29 -23.34
C GLY A 576 9.81 -13.14 -21.99
N PRO A 577 10.65 -12.11 -21.84
CA PRO A 577 11.08 -11.13 -22.86
C PRO A 577 11.97 -11.74 -23.93
N THR A 578 12.29 -11.01 -25.01
CA THR A 578 13.10 -11.55 -26.11
C THR A 578 14.61 -11.58 -25.83
N GLU A 579 15.04 -11.01 -24.71
CA GLU A 579 16.43 -10.98 -24.23
C GLU A 579 16.49 -10.95 -22.70
N ASN A 580 17.63 -11.36 -22.12
CA ASN A 580 17.86 -11.20 -20.69
C ASN A 580 17.98 -9.70 -20.33
N MET A 581 17.45 -9.32 -19.18
CA MET A 581 17.65 -7.98 -18.62
C MET A 581 17.72 -8.04 -17.11
N THR A 582 18.19 -6.96 -16.48
CA THR A 582 18.19 -6.80 -15.02
C THR A 582 17.43 -5.54 -14.69
N LEU A 583 16.33 -5.61 -13.93
CA LEU A 583 15.71 -4.43 -13.36
C LEU A 583 16.67 -3.84 -12.31
N GLN A 584 16.84 -2.52 -12.34
CA GLN A 584 17.83 -1.81 -11.53
C GLN A 584 17.23 -0.54 -10.94
N TRP A 585 17.44 -0.33 -9.64
CA TRP A 585 16.97 0.86 -8.93
C TRP A 585 18.10 1.42 -8.08
N ALA A 586 18.42 2.70 -8.23
CA ALA A 586 19.37 3.34 -7.33
C ALA A 586 18.73 3.55 -5.95
N THR A 587 17.52 4.11 -5.92
CA THR A 587 16.80 4.45 -4.68
C THR A 587 15.50 3.64 -4.56
N TYR A 588 14.98 3.58 -3.33
CA TYR A 588 13.65 2.99 -3.07
C TYR A 588 12.55 3.76 -3.81
N ARG A 589 12.72 5.09 -3.96
CA ARG A 589 11.79 5.93 -4.74
C ARG A 589 11.81 5.58 -6.22
N ASP A 590 12.96 5.23 -6.80
CA ASP A 590 13.05 4.82 -8.20
C ASP A 590 12.26 3.53 -8.45
N ALA A 591 12.32 2.57 -7.50
CA ALA A 591 11.52 1.35 -7.56
C ALA A 591 10.01 1.67 -7.45
N SER A 592 9.63 2.58 -6.56
CA SER A 592 8.25 3.06 -6.42
C SER A 592 7.74 3.74 -7.70
N ASP A 593 8.55 4.59 -8.33
CA ASP A 593 8.17 5.30 -9.57
C ASP A 593 8.05 4.31 -10.73
N GLN A 594 8.92 3.31 -10.81
CA GLN A 594 8.81 2.23 -11.78
C GLN A 594 7.52 1.41 -11.60
N THR A 595 7.14 1.11 -10.34
CA THR A 595 5.85 0.46 -10.03
C THR A 595 4.68 1.26 -10.59
N SER A 596 4.69 2.57 -10.42
CA SER A 596 3.66 3.46 -10.94
C SER A 596 3.56 3.42 -12.46
N LEU A 597 4.68 3.56 -13.18
CA LEU A 597 4.72 3.50 -14.63
C LEU A 597 4.24 2.15 -15.18
N SER A 598 4.52 1.06 -14.48
CA SER A 598 4.09 -0.28 -14.86
C SER A 598 2.58 -0.40 -15.03
N ARG A 599 1.81 0.36 -14.24
CA ARG A 599 0.33 0.33 -14.28
C ARG A 599 -0.22 1.02 -15.52
N ILE A 600 0.49 2.05 -16.01
CA ILE A 600 0.11 2.78 -17.23
C ILE A 600 0.40 1.91 -18.46
N TRP A 601 1.60 1.30 -18.57
CA TRP A 601 1.92 0.34 -19.64
C TRP A 601 1.05 -0.91 -19.59
N GLY A 602 0.72 -1.40 -18.39
CA GLY A 602 -0.22 -2.48 -18.18
C GLY A 602 -1.67 -2.15 -18.56
N GLY A 603 -1.96 -0.87 -18.83
CA GLY A 603 -3.26 -0.42 -19.33
C GLY A 603 -4.38 -0.36 -18.31
N ILE A 604 -4.07 -0.33 -17.00
CA ILE A 604 -5.09 -0.39 -15.94
C ILE A 604 -5.23 0.87 -15.08
N HIS A 605 -4.36 1.85 -15.27
CA HIS A 605 -4.45 3.18 -14.67
C HIS A 605 -4.04 4.28 -15.66
N PRO A 606 -4.76 5.41 -15.74
CA PRO A 606 -4.31 6.62 -16.42
C PRO A 606 -3.37 7.45 -15.53
N PRO A 607 -2.61 8.42 -16.09
CA PRO A 607 -1.70 9.30 -15.35
C PRO A 607 -2.30 10.02 -14.13
N ILE A 608 -3.57 10.39 -14.17
CA ILE A 608 -4.23 11.08 -13.05
C ILE A 608 -4.32 10.21 -11.79
N ASP A 609 -4.43 8.90 -11.95
CA ASP A 609 -4.49 7.95 -10.83
C ASP A 609 -3.14 7.80 -10.13
N ASP A 610 -2.05 8.01 -10.86
CA ASP A 610 -0.67 7.77 -10.41
C ASP A 610 -0.16 8.87 -9.48
N ILE A 611 -0.06 10.10 -9.95
CA ILE A 611 0.62 11.20 -9.24
C ILE A 611 -0.01 11.46 -7.87
N LYS A 612 -1.34 11.48 -7.78
CA LYS A 612 -2.03 11.67 -6.51
C LYS A 612 -1.74 10.53 -5.52
N GLY A 613 -1.58 9.31 -6.03
CA GLY A 613 -1.16 8.16 -5.24
C GLY A 613 0.26 8.31 -4.68
N ARG A 614 1.22 8.76 -5.51
CA ARG A 614 2.61 9.02 -5.06
C ARG A 614 2.66 10.10 -3.97
N ILE A 615 1.93 11.22 -4.12
CA ILE A 615 1.90 12.32 -3.14
C ILE A 615 1.33 11.86 -1.80
N ILE A 616 0.22 11.13 -1.82
CA ILE A 616 -0.41 10.61 -0.60
C ILE A 616 0.47 9.53 0.05
N GLY A 617 1.08 8.65 -0.75
CA GLY A 617 2.01 7.64 -0.25
C GLY A 617 3.21 8.25 0.48
N ASP A 618 3.80 9.32 -0.05
CA ASP A 618 4.88 10.06 0.62
C ASP A 618 4.44 10.54 2.02
N LYS A 619 3.28 11.17 2.13
CA LYS A 619 2.73 11.62 3.41
C LYS A 619 2.56 10.46 4.39
N ILE A 620 1.86 9.39 3.97
CA ILE A 620 1.56 8.23 4.83
C ILE A 620 2.85 7.55 5.32
N GLY A 621 3.82 7.32 4.43
CA GLY A 621 5.08 6.69 4.81
C GLY A 621 5.85 7.48 5.87
N ASN A 622 5.89 8.81 5.73
CA ASN A 622 6.52 9.69 6.70
C ASN A 622 5.78 9.71 8.03
N GLU A 623 4.45 9.84 8.04
CA GLU A 623 3.63 9.87 9.27
C GLU A 623 3.66 8.53 10.02
N ALA A 624 3.63 7.40 9.30
CA ALA A 624 3.76 6.08 9.91
C ALA A 624 5.12 5.89 10.60
N TYR A 625 6.20 6.37 9.97
CA TYR A 625 7.52 6.33 10.58
C TYR A 625 7.59 7.21 11.82
N ASP A 626 7.10 8.45 11.75
CA ASP A 626 7.14 9.38 12.88
C ASP A 626 6.36 8.81 14.08
N LEU A 627 5.16 8.29 13.87
CA LEU A 627 4.37 7.65 14.92
C LEU A 627 5.08 6.42 15.51
N ALA A 628 5.65 5.56 14.66
CA ALA A 628 6.37 4.38 15.14
C ALA A 628 7.58 4.74 15.99
N VAL A 629 8.33 5.80 15.65
CA VAL A 629 9.45 6.29 16.48
C VAL A 629 8.95 6.73 17.86
N GLU A 630 7.77 7.35 17.97
CA GLU A 630 7.19 7.70 19.26
C GLU A 630 6.93 6.45 20.13
N TYR A 631 6.47 5.33 19.52
CA TYR A 631 6.37 4.04 20.21
C TYR A 631 7.74 3.51 20.63
N PHE A 632 8.76 3.59 19.76
CA PHE A 632 10.10 3.08 20.06
C PHE A 632 10.79 3.85 21.18
N GLU A 633 10.52 5.14 21.30
CA GLU A 633 11.11 6.04 22.29
C GLU A 633 10.26 6.19 23.58
N GLY A 634 9.06 5.60 23.60
CA GLY A 634 8.12 5.74 24.73
C GLY A 634 7.69 7.19 24.95
N THR A 635 7.56 7.96 23.88
CA THR A 635 7.23 9.40 23.95
C THR A 635 5.73 9.67 23.78
N LEU A 636 4.94 8.65 23.41
CA LEU A 636 3.47 8.69 23.35
C LEU A 636 2.82 8.81 24.72
N SER A 637 3.48 8.37 25.78
CA SER A 637 2.95 8.55 27.12
C SER A 637 2.99 10.02 27.52
N THR A 638 1.96 10.75 27.14
CA THR A 638 1.48 11.83 28.00
C THR A 638 1.27 11.20 29.39
N PRO A 639 1.84 11.78 30.46
CA PRO A 639 1.59 11.27 31.80
C PRO A 639 0.09 11.10 31.95
N THR A 640 -0.35 9.93 32.38
CA THR A 640 -1.74 9.47 32.41
C THR A 640 -2.64 10.59 32.87
N VAL A 641 -3.45 11.13 31.96
CA VAL A 641 -4.50 12.09 32.33
C VAL A 641 -5.58 11.24 33.01
N ASN A 642 -5.36 10.95 34.27
CA ASN A 642 -6.42 10.36 35.08
C ASN A 642 -7.61 11.34 35.00
N SER A 643 -8.73 10.87 34.46
CA SER A 643 -10.03 11.51 34.60
C SER A 643 -10.44 11.35 36.05
N ASP A 644 -9.71 12.02 36.96
CA ASP A 644 -10.04 12.03 38.38
C ASP A 644 -11.40 12.75 38.52
N ASN A 645 -12.43 11.98 38.81
CA ASN A 645 -13.78 12.49 39.14
C ASN A 645 -13.77 13.48 40.32
N ASP A 646 -12.62 13.65 40.98
CA ASP A 646 -12.40 14.50 42.13
C ASP A 646 -12.15 15.99 41.81
N LEU A 647 -12.01 16.35 40.50
CA LEU A 647 -11.70 17.74 40.12
C LEU A 647 -12.81 18.32 39.24
N THR A 648 -13.58 19.27 39.82
CA THR A 648 -14.67 19.95 39.12
C THR A 648 -14.37 21.43 38.96
N LEU A 649 -14.58 21.97 37.76
CA LEU A 649 -14.39 23.36 37.37
C LEU A 649 -15.75 24.02 37.06
N TYR A 650 -16.05 25.16 37.64
CA TYR A 650 -17.28 25.88 37.34
C TYR A 650 -17.18 27.39 37.72
N PRO A 651 -17.89 28.30 37.01
CA PRO A 651 -18.52 28.01 35.70
C PRO A 651 -17.49 27.84 34.59
N VAL A 652 -17.77 27.04 33.57
CA VAL A 652 -17.01 26.97 32.33
C VAL A 652 -18.03 27.05 31.21
N PRO A 653 -17.99 28.09 30.37
CA PRO A 653 -17.06 29.25 30.38
C PRO A 653 -17.16 30.14 31.62
N PHE A 654 -16.05 30.81 31.96
CA PHE A 654 -15.96 31.71 33.11
C PHE A 654 -15.74 33.20 32.70
N LYS A 655 -15.95 34.11 33.65
CA LYS A 655 -15.72 35.54 33.41
C LYS A 655 -14.67 36.11 34.39
N ASP A 656 -15.07 36.44 35.58
CA ASP A 656 -14.21 37.10 36.58
C ASP A 656 -13.65 36.13 37.62
N GLU A 657 -14.25 34.97 37.78
CA GLU A 657 -13.82 33.92 38.70
C GLU A 657 -14.06 32.53 38.12
N LEU A 658 -13.12 31.63 38.43
CA LEU A 658 -13.23 30.21 38.15
C LEU A 658 -13.09 29.43 39.47
N ARG A 659 -14.08 28.64 39.81
CA ARG A 659 -14.09 27.81 41.01
C ARG A 659 -13.61 26.41 40.71
N ILE A 660 -12.74 25.90 41.58
CA ILE A 660 -12.08 24.65 41.50
C ILE A 660 -12.42 23.84 42.74
N LYS A 661 -13.22 22.80 42.58
CA LYS A 661 -13.51 21.84 43.66
C LYS A 661 -12.61 20.64 43.50
N THR A 662 -11.89 20.27 44.55
CA THR A 662 -11.00 19.11 44.57
C THR A 662 -10.95 18.49 45.96
N SER A 663 -10.70 17.17 46.03
CA SER A 663 -10.48 16.42 47.27
C SER A 663 -8.97 16.26 47.60
N LYS A 664 -8.07 16.77 46.72
CA LYS A 664 -6.60 16.68 46.89
C LYS A 664 -5.96 18.07 46.74
N ASN A 665 -4.71 18.18 47.16
CA ASN A 665 -3.91 19.38 46.97
C ASN A 665 -3.13 19.31 45.68
N TYR A 666 -3.19 20.38 44.86
CA TYR A 666 -2.47 20.46 43.60
C TYR A 666 -1.71 21.79 43.48
N THR A 667 -0.59 21.78 42.79
CA THR A 667 -0.03 22.98 42.16
C THR A 667 -0.74 23.20 40.84
N LEU A 668 -1.42 24.34 40.71
CA LEU A 668 -2.11 24.77 39.50
C LEU A 668 -1.25 25.71 38.69
N GLU A 669 -1.07 25.44 37.43
CA GLU A 669 -0.47 26.32 36.45
C GLU A 669 -1.50 26.64 35.37
N LEU A 670 -1.67 27.93 35.02
CA LEU A 670 -2.57 28.38 33.97
C LEU A 670 -1.73 28.86 32.78
N TYR A 671 -1.97 28.36 31.61
CA TYR A 671 -1.28 28.72 30.37
C TYR A 671 -2.24 29.32 29.36
N SER A 672 -1.76 30.29 28.57
CA SER A 672 -2.40 30.71 27.32
C SER A 672 -2.13 29.69 26.21
N LEU A 673 -2.88 29.75 25.08
CA LEU A 673 -2.74 28.79 23.98
C LEU A 673 -1.35 28.80 23.32
N ASP A 674 -0.62 29.92 23.41
CA ASP A 674 0.77 30.02 22.92
C ASP A 674 1.80 29.43 23.90
N GLY A 675 1.35 28.67 24.91
CA GLY A 675 2.19 27.99 25.88
C GLY A 675 2.82 28.86 26.95
N LYS A 676 2.45 30.17 27.04
CA LYS A 676 2.96 31.09 28.06
C LYS A 676 2.28 30.85 29.40
N LEU A 677 3.06 30.62 30.47
CA LEU A 677 2.55 30.58 31.84
C LEU A 677 1.99 31.93 32.25
N VAL A 678 0.70 31.97 32.57
CA VAL A 678 -0.05 33.17 32.93
C VAL A 678 -0.17 33.29 34.45
N MET A 679 -0.36 32.16 35.15
CA MET A 679 -0.57 32.13 36.60
C MET A 679 -0.11 30.78 37.15
N SER A 680 0.45 30.80 38.37
CA SER A 680 0.71 29.59 39.14
C SER A 680 0.24 29.79 40.58
N THR A 681 -0.47 28.81 41.15
CA THR A 681 -0.99 28.87 42.53
C THR A 681 -1.17 27.46 43.08
N VAL A 682 -1.40 27.33 44.37
CA VAL A 682 -1.72 26.05 45.01
C VAL A 682 -3.24 26.05 45.29
N VAL A 683 -3.89 24.96 44.86
CA VAL A 683 -5.27 24.62 45.19
C VAL A 683 -5.28 23.53 46.24
N GLN A 684 -6.08 23.74 47.31
CA GLN A 684 -6.16 22.86 48.47
C GLN A 684 -7.39 21.96 48.36
N ASN A 685 -7.41 20.88 49.15
CA ASN A 685 -8.58 20.00 49.30
C ASN A 685 -9.78 20.81 49.83
N ALA A 686 -10.49 21.49 48.94
CA ALA A 686 -11.66 22.33 49.20
C ALA A 686 -12.21 22.91 47.88
N ILE A 687 -13.11 23.87 47.99
CA ILE A 687 -13.50 24.74 46.89
C ILE A 687 -12.55 25.95 46.89
N ASN A 688 -11.77 26.10 45.86
CA ASN A 688 -10.85 27.21 45.64
C ASN A 688 -11.44 28.18 44.59
N THR A 689 -11.25 29.48 44.77
CA THR A 689 -11.69 30.49 43.80
C THR A 689 -10.46 31.15 43.18
N LEU A 690 -10.33 31.03 41.87
CA LEU A 690 -9.30 31.68 41.07
C LEU A 690 -9.85 32.99 40.54
N GLN A 691 -9.23 34.11 40.90
CA GLN A 691 -9.60 35.44 40.39
C GLN A 691 -9.02 35.60 38.98
N THR A 692 -9.85 35.80 37.99
CA THR A 692 -9.50 35.81 36.59
C THR A 692 -9.87 37.08 35.85
N SER A 693 -10.31 38.12 36.59
CA SER A 693 -10.71 39.41 35.99
C SER A 693 -9.62 40.10 35.16
N THR A 694 -8.35 39.82 35.44
CA THR A 694 -7.19 40.36 34.69
C THR A 694 -6.82 39.59 33.43
N LEU A 695 -7.44 38.44 33.18
CA LEU A 695 -7.20 37.65 31.98
C LEU A 695 -7.98 38.21 30.80
N ASN A 696 -7.42 38.13 29.60
CA ASN A 696 -8.13 38.45 28.37
C ASN A 696 -9.16 37.35 28.01
N PRO A 697 -10.26 37.69 27.31
CA PRO A 697 -11.11 36.67 26.72
C PRO A 697 -10.32 35.72 25.82
N GLY A 698 -10.60 34.41 25.92
CA GLY A 698 -9.89 33.39 25.14
C GLY A 698 -9.87 32.02 25.82
N MET A 699 -9.19 31.09 25.20
CA MET A 699 -9.02 29.74 25.72
C MET A 699 -7.73 29.66 26.55
N TYR A 700 -7.80 28.91 27.64
CA TYR A 700 -6.68 28.66 28.54
C TYR A 700 -6.55 27.17 28.87
N ILE A 701 -5.33 26.75 29.21
CA ILE A 701 -5.00 25.41 29.67
C ILE A 701 -4.64 25.47 31.16
N LEU A 702 -5.34 24.70 31.95
CA LEU A 702 -5.08 24.50 33.38
C LEU A 702 -4.32 23.17 33.54
N LYS A 703 -3.16 23.23 34.18
CA LYS A 703 -2.35 22.07 34.53
C LYS A 703 -2.27 21.91 36.04
N PHE A 704 -2.80 20.82 36.57
CA PHE A 704 -2.77 20.48 37.97
C PHE A 704 -1.72 19.42 38.23
N LYS A 705 -0.77 19.66 39.10
CA LYS A 705 0.26 18.71 39.53
C LYS A 705 0.03 18.36 41.00
N ASP A 706 0.05 17.11 41.35
CA ASP A 706 0.02 16.71 42.75
C ASP A 706 1.34 17.04 43.46
N GLN A 707 1.35 16.97 44.80
CA GLN A 707 2.55 17.34 45.56
C GLN A 707 3.76 16.42 45.34
N SER A 708 3.54 15.21 44.82
CA SER A 708 4.61 14.23 44.47
C SER A 708 5.13 14.42 43.02
N ASN A 709 4.52 15.29 42.23
CA ASN A 709 4.75 15.47 40.78
C ASN A 709 4.55 14.19 39.94
N THR A 710 3.86 13.19 40.48
CA THR A 710 3.62 11.91 39.78
C THR A 710 2.32 11.94 38.97
N THR A 711 1.35 12.80 39.33
CA THR A 711 0.09 12.92 38.61
C THR A 711 -0.08 14.33 38.06
N THR A 712 -0.39 14.43 36.78
CA THR A 712 -0.72 15.67 36.10
C THR A 712 -2.13 15.59 35.51
N ILE A 713 -3.00 16.56 35.81
CA ILE A 713 -4.34 16.68 35.23
C ILE A 713 -4.37 17.96 34.39
N ILE A 714 -4.82 17.85 33.13
CA ILE A 714 -4.95 18.97 32.20
C ILE A 714 -6.43 19.24 31.92
N LYS A 715 -6.87 20.47 32.02
CA LYS A 715 -8.24 20.91 31.70
C LYS A 715 -8.20 22.13 30.79
N LYS A 716 -9.04 22.14 29.77
CA LYS A 716 -9.24 23.26 28.86
C LYS A 716 -10.42 24.10 29.34
N VAL A 717 -10.28 25.43 29.42
CA VAL A 717 -11.33 26.32 29.87
C VAL A 717 -11.43 27.55 28.97
N ILE A 718 -12.62 28.18 28.93
CA ILE A 718 -12.88 29.36 28.09
C ILE A 718 -13.28 30.51 28.99
N LYS A 719 -12.61 31.66 28.79
CA LYS A 719 -12.98 32.95 29.35
C LYS A 719 -13.69 33.81 28.29
N TYR A 720 -14.82 34.44 28.66
CA TYR A 720 -15.53 35.40 27.81
C TYR A 720 -15.67 36.77 28.47
#